data_4f7f3f3ac3629b4661038934739f3234
#
_entry.id   4f7f3f3ac3629b4661038934739f3234
#
_cell.length_a   1.000
_cell.length_b   1.000
_cell.length_c   1.000
_cell.angle_alpha   90.00
_cell.angle_beta   90.00
_cell.angle_gamma   90.00
#
_symmetry.space_group_name_H-M   'P 1'
#
loop_
_entity.id
_entity.type
_entity.pdbx_description
1 polymer ?
#
loop_
_entity_poly.entity_id
_entity_poly.type
_entity_poly.pdbx_seq_one_letter_code
_entity_poly.pdbx_strand_id
1 'polypeptide(L)'
;MTVNAHPGVGNSDPEVFAAGPVGPVPHHHDGDLVRCGVPGVGEFRALWVDETTLAWPGDLFPRGAGAGGVCFSLVCSPDGSVRLEDGVVHLGDHGFEVPLRVVDGFDEELVEAHPWLAGYVGLSVVDEWGAAHLERTDVEVLVRGQVVVVQRAGGVGGWVSGFTGVQVWPVVDRLWGRAASARDGSAPLGVDFVDGAPRFALWAPTALSVVLLAWDTGDASGSAGLVEGEPVRLAAVRRRDGRWEVGADRCTGAGVGAGAQYLWEVEVFAASSGRVEVNRVTDPYSAALTVDSRRSVAVDPGLRELKPASWCENLSPVVECDAGRVIYELHVREFSVADGSVEEDLRGTYGAFAADSAGVGHLRELVRAGVDTVQLLPVFDFASVPEERSRQQTAQVPAGAWGASRAPQAAVSAVADTDAYSWGRDPWHWMAPEGSYAREGHQDGGARVREVRAMVGALHGMGVQVLVDQVFGRAAAWGQERGSVLDRVVPGYYHRVDEAGAVVESGGWRGGVDTGRAMGERLMIDACVAWVRDYRVDGLRLDLMGCHGVETIARLRRALDEISEDAVGHRVYLYGQGWDAPGACGPDPNRARQGRLGALGIGALNDRVRDGVNGGGFAQVDPRTDQGLGNGELTDPNELESRDQGEVRADLAWRSDLVRLSLAGNVRGMEILASDGRWLRGDEVGYGSSPAAYGDQPADSVAYVSSYEGETLFDRLTYKLPASTSMADRVRMNTVCLAIVALGQSPCLWAGGSELLRSKSLDACSCDSGDHFNAIDWSGRTNGWGRGLPPAGRNFDRWVIQAGLLARPDLTPSSSDIASARAQALDLLRARRSTPLLCLGRADLVRERVSFPVCGPGAQPGVIIMVIDDGAGEGDIDPALDGVLVVINATPREVTQRLDTQVGRLFTLCDAQAQGADPIVKATRFDPTTGTVKVPARTAAVLIEH
;
A
#
# COMPACT_ATOMS: atom_id res chain seq x y z
N MET A 1 -27.20 26.18 25.91
CA MET A 1 -25.99 25.78 26.60
C MET A 1 -25.08 25.25 25.53
N THR A 2 -24.07 26.00 25.18
CA THR A 2 -23.12 25.75 24.09
C THR A 2 -22.17 24.63 24.52
N VAL A 3 -22.23 23.51 23.86
CA VAL A 3 -21.25 22.43 24.03
C VAL A 3 -19.97 22.86 23.29
N ASN A 4 -18.91 23.10 24.06
CA ASN A 4 -17.58 23.33 23.52
C ASN A 4 -17.14 22.05 22.80
N ALA A 5 -17.01 22.13 21.49
CA ALA A 5 -16.30 21.13 20.70
C ALA A 5 -14.82 21.18 21.12
N HIS A 6 -14.27 20.06 21.55
CA HIS A 6 -12.83 19.91 21.69
C HIS A 6 -12.15 20.26 20.35
N PRO A 7 -11.00 20.93 20.34
CA PRO A 7 -10.23 21.13 19.12
C PRO A 7 -9.82 19.73 18.61
N GLY A 8 -10.38 19.36 17.47
CA GLY A 8 -10.18 18.06 16.88
C GLY A 8 -8.70 17.79 16.64
N VAL A 9 -8.30 16.55 16.84
CA VAL A 9 -7.11 15.96 16.24
C VAL A 9 -7.20 16.28 14.75
N GLY A 10 -6.31 17.12 14.26
CA GLY A 10 -6.35 17.61 12.89
C GLY A 10 -6.43 16.47 11.89
N ASN A 11 -7.28 16.62 10.90
CA ASN A 11 -7.29 15.81 9.71
C ASN A 11 -5.86 15.51 9.29
N SER A 12 -5.54 14.24 9.10
CA SER A 12 -4.30 13.84 8.47
C SER A 12 -4.20 14.52 7.12
N ASP A 13 -3.38 15.57 7.04
CA ASP A 13 -3.19 16.34 5.82
C ASP A 13 -2.56 15.42 4.77
N PRO A 14 -3.13 15.24 3.58
CA PRO A 14 -2.65 14.30 2.57
C PRO A 14 -1.27 14.66 2.01
N GLU A 15 -0.73 15.82 2.30
CA GLU A 15 0.61 16.23 1.86
C GLU A 15 1.76 15.44 2.51
N VAL A 16 1.48 14.65 3.55
CA VAL A 16 2.51 13.87 4.27
C VAL A 16 3.12 12.74 3.42
N PHE A 17 2.47 12.35 2.34
CA PHE A 17 2.94 11.25 1.49
C PHE A 17 3.65 11.67 0.19
N ALA A 18 3.88 12.94 -0.05
CA ALA A 18 4.67 13.36 -1.20
C ALA A 18 6.14 12.98 -1.01
N ALA A 19 6.71 12.18 -1.89
CA ALA A 19 8.16 11.97 -1.99
C ALA A 19 8.88 13.34 -2.04
N GLY A 20 10.09 13.41 -1.51
CA GLY A 20 10.90 14.61 -1.55
C GLY A 20 11.06 15.16 -2.97
N PRO A 21 11.48 16.42 -3.13
CA PRO A 21 11.59 17.04 -4.43
C PRO A 21 12.64 16.29 -5.26
N VAL A 22 12.19 15.50 -6.19
CA VAL A 22 12.92 15.29 -7.42
C VAL A 22 13.01 16.68 -8.03
N GLY A 23 14.20 17.19 -8.30
CA GLY A 23 14.41 18.51 -8.85
C GLY A 23 13.51 18.73 -10.07
N PRO A 24 13.15 19.98 -10.40
CA PRO A 24 12.19 20.23 -11.44
C PRO A 24 12.69 19.59 -12.74
N VAL A 25 11.99 18.54 -13.16
CA VAL A 25 12.09 18.04 -14.52
C VAL A 25 11.67 19.23 -15.40
N PRO A 26 12.48 19.69 -16.34
CA PRO A 26 12.11 20.82 -17.15
C PRO A 26 10.85 20.46 -17.94
N HIS A 27 9.74 21.08 -17.60
CA HIS A 27 8.56 21.12 -18.44
C HIS A 27 8.92 21.82 -19.74
N HIS A 28 9.40 21.07 -20.71
CA HIS A 28 9.52 21.57 -22.07
C HIS A 28 8.13 21.55 -22.68
N HIS A 29 7.45 22.68 -22.59
CA HIS A 29 6.51 23.27 -23.55
C HIS A 29 5.77 24.49 -22.94
N ASP A 30 6.50 25.39 -22.31
CA ASP A 30 5.96 26.66 -21.82
C ASP A 30 6.21 27.84 -22.81
N GLY A 31 6.37 27.56 -24.09
CA GLY A 31 6.78 28.63 -25.05
C GLY A 31 5.68 29.22 -25.93
N ASP A 32 4.68 28.44 -26.37
CA ASP A 32 3.83 28.89 -27.49
C ASP A 32 2.30 28.86 -27.25
N LEU A 33 1.79 28.24 -26.20
CA LEU A 33 0.33 28.09 -26.01
C LEU A 33 -0.34 29.22 -25.19
N VAL A 34 0.41 30.05 -24.50
CA VAL A 34 -0.14 31.08 -23.58
C VAL A 34 -0.60 32.37 -24.29
N ARG A 35 -0.52 32.48 -25.61
CA ARG A 35 -0.81 33.75 -26.34
C ARG A 35 -2.26 33.96 -26.81
N CYS A 36 -3.14 32.95 -26.75
CA CYS A 36 -4.47 33.08 -27.37
C CYS A 36 -5.56 33.70 -26.48
N GLY A 37 -5.42 33.73 -25.16
CA GLY A 37 -6.44 34.29 -24.27
C GLY A 37 -7.82 33.56 -24.29
N VAL A 38 -7.96 32.45 -25.02
CA VAL A 38 -9.17 31.66 -25.13
C VAL A 38 -9.17 30.60 -24.03
N PRO A 39 -10.22 30.52 -23.18
CA PRO A 39 -10.29 29.56 -22.10
C PRO A 39 -10.21 28.11 -22.57
N GLY A 40 -9.47 27.25 -21.81
CA GLY A 40 -9.33 25.82 -22.04
C GLY A 40 -8.24 25.42 -23.05
N VAL A 41 -7.52 26.39 -23.63
CA VAL A 41 -6.41 26.10 -24.56
C VAL A 41 -5.26 25.45 -23.80
N GLY A 42 -4.80 24.29 -24.29
CA GLY A 42 -3.74 23.50 -23.66
C GLY A 42 -4.23 22.54 -22.57
N GLU A 43 -5.53 22.57 -22.27
CA GLU A 43 -6.18 21.68 -21.29
C GLU A 43 -7.02 20.60 -22.00
N PHE A 44 -7.33 19.52 -21.30
CA PHE A 44 -8.21 18.42 -21.76
C PHE A 44 -9.40 18.31 -20.82
N ARG A 45 -10.25 19.32 -20.80
CA ARG A 45 -11.37 19.45 -19.82
C ARG A 45 -12.70 18.90 -20.30
N ALA A 46 -12.91 18.79 -21.61
CA ALA A 46 -14.10 18.12 -22.14
C ALA A 46 -13.95 16.61 -22.02
N LEU A 47 -15.09 15.88 -21.87
CA LEU A 47 -15.08 14.43 -21.83
C LEU A 47 -16.01 13.86 -22.90
N TRP A 48 -15.62 12.77 -23.55
CA TRP A 48 -16.49 11.99 -24.41
C TRP A 48 -17.07 10.83 -23.62
N VAL A 49 -18.34 10.96 -23.18
CA VAL A 49 -18.94 10.08 -22.16
C VAL A 49 -19.42 8.75 -22.75
N ASP A 50 -20.17 8.82 -23.87
CA ASP A 50 -20.65 7.66 -24.62
C ASP A 50 -20.67 7.94 -26.12
N GLU A 51 -21.20 7.02 -26.94
CA GLU A 51 -21.19 7.12 -28.39
C GLU A 51 -21.85 8.41 -28.92
N THR A 52 -22.77 9.01 -28.17
CA THR A 52 -23.60 10.15 -28.60
C THR A 52 -23.41 11.42 -27.78
N THR A 53 -22.77 11.31 -26.60
CA THR A 53 -22.76 12.34 -25.57
C THR A 53 -21.34 12.77 -25.20
N LEU A 54 -21.10 14.08 -25.21
CA LEU A 54 -19.92 14.71 -24.66
C LEU A 54 -20.31 15.60 -23.46
N ALA A 55 -19.36 15.89 -22.60
CA ALA A 55 -19.52 16.78 -21.46
C ALA A 55 -18.57 17.98 -21.60
N TRP A 56 -19.11 19.19 -21.55
CA TRP A 56 -18.39 20.46 -21.60
C TRP A 56 -18.30 21.07 -20.21
N PRO A 57 -17.15 21.58 -19.77
CA PRO A 57 -17.01 22.20 -18.43
C PRO A 57 -17.96 23.38 -18.25
N GLY A 58 -18.79 23.33 -17.22
CA GLY A 58 -19.84 24.34 -16.99
C GLY A 58 -19.29 25.74 -16.68
N ASP A 59 -18.09 25.86 -16.14
CA ASP A 59 -17.42 27.13 -15.88
C ASP A 59 -16.91 27.82 -17.16
N LEU A 60 -16.67 27.07 -18.23
CA LEU A 60 -16.35 27.59 -19.55
C LEU A 60 -17.60 28.03 -20.33
N PHE A 61 -18.79 27.70 -19.84
CA PHE A 61 -20.04 28.15 -20.46
C PHE A 61 -20.32 29.62 -20.09
N PRO A 62 -20.62 30.53 -21.08
CA PRO A 62 -20.77 31.95 -20.81
C PRO A 62 -21.91 32.24 -19.83
N ARG A 63 -21.60 32.92 -18.72
CA ARG A 63 -22.60 33.32 -17.74
C ARG A 63 -23.63 34.29 -18.37
N GLY A 64 -24.93 33.92 -18.34
CA GLY A 64 -26.04 34.77 -18.84
C GLY A 64 -26.32 34.65 -20.36
N ALA A 65 -25.57 33.83 -21.09
CA ALA A 65 -25.94 33.46 -22.45
C ALA A 65 -26.96 32.31 -22.38
N GLY A 66 -28.20 32.54 -22.86
CA GLY A 66 -29.08 31.41 -23.15
C GLY A 66 -28.47 30.53 -24.24
N ALA A 67 -28.85 29.26 -24.31
CA ALA A 67 -28.35 28.28 -25.29
C ALA A 67 -28.37 28.75 -26.78
N GLY A 68 -29.14 29.76 -27.13
CA GLY A 68 -29.25 30.32 -28.49
C GLY A 68 -28.11 31.25 -28.92
N GLY A 69 -27.16 31.61 -28.04
CA GLY A 69 -26.05 32.53 -28.37
C GLY A 69 -24.70 31.86 -28.54
N VAL A 70 -24.60 30.54 -28.36
CA VAL A 70 -23.35 29.76 -28.38
C VAL A 70 -23.51 28.52 -29.26
N CYS A 71 -22.55 28.25 -30.11
CA CYS A 71 -22.49 27.03 -30.91
C CYS A 71 -21.28 26.18 -30.51
N PHE A 72 -21.47 24.87 -30.55
CA PHE A 72 -20.39 23.92 -30.26
C PHE A 72 -20.09 23.04 -31.46
N SER A 73 -18.87 22.64 -31.59
CA SER A 73 -18.44 21.67 -32.60
C SER A 73 -17.32 20.76 -32.05
N LEU A 74 -17.36 19.51 -32.48
CA LEU A 74 -16.30 18.55 -32.31
C LEU A 74 -15.35 18.68 -33.49
N VAL A 75 -14.09 18.95 -33.23
CA VAL A 75 -13.05 19.06 -34.25
C VAL A 75 -12.10 17.89 -34.09
N CYS A 76 -11.89 17.15 -35.18
CA CYS A 76 -11.10 15.92 -35.18
C CYS A 76 -9.98 15.98 -36.21
N SER A 77 -8.84 15.39 -35.88
CA SER A 77 -7.74 15.16 -36.82
C SER A 77 -7.04 13.83 -36.51
N PRO A 78 -6.79 13.00 -37.54
CA PRO A 78 -6.11 11.71 -37.35
C PRO A 78 -4.61 11.87 -37.00
N ASP A 79 -3.98 13.00 -37.36
CA ASP A 79 -2.54 13.25 -37.25
C ASP A 79 -2.14 14.29 -36.19
N GLY A 80 -3.12 14.85 -35.48
CA GLY A 80 -2.85 15.86 -34.47
C GLY A 80 -2.59 17.26 -35.01
N SER A 81 -3.14 17.59 -36.19
CA SER A 81 -2.88 18.86 -36.89
C SER A 81 -3.79 20.02 -36.49
N VAL A 82 -4.84 19.79 -35.66
CA VAL A 82 -5.73 20.87 -35.19
C VAL A 82 -4.96 21.84 -34.29
N ARG A 83 -5.04 23.14 -34.66
CA ARG A 83 -4.42 24.26 -33.92
C ARG A 83 -5.41 25.42 -33.79
N LEU A 84 -5.26 26.19 -32.73
CA LEU A 84 -5.93 27.47 -32.55
C LEU A 84 -4.86 28.57 -32.67
N GLU A 85 -4.87 29.36 -33.76
CA GLU A 85 -3.94 30.45 -34.04
C GLU A 85 -4.72 31.73 -34.29
N ASP A 86 -4.39 32.82 -33.62
CA ASP A 86 -5.04 34.14 -33.73
C ASP A 86 -6.59 34.11 -33.63
N GLY A 87 -7.13 33.20 -32.81
CA GLY A 87 -8.58 32.98 -32.61
C GLY A 87 -9.25 32.20 -33.74
N VAL A 88 -8.50 31.66 -34.69
CA VAL A 88 -8.99 30.85 -35.81
C VAL A 88 -8.60 29.37 -35.58
N VAL A 89 -9.57 28.45 -35.75
CA VAL A 89 -9.29 27.01 -35.71
C VAL A 89 -8.77 26.56 -37.08
N HIS A 90 -7.57 26.01 -37.08
CA HIS A 90 -6.95 25.38 -38.25
C HIS A 90 -7.11 23.87 -38.15
N LEU A 91 -7.77 23.25 -39.13
CA LEU A 91 -8.08 21.82 -39.13
C LEU A 91 -6.94 20.92 -39.60
N GLY A 92 -5.94 21.47 -40.29
CA GLY A 92 -4.98 20.68 -41.05
C GLY A 92 -5.55 20.01 -42.29
N ASP A 93 -4.75 19.17 -42.96
CA ASP A 93 -5.13 18.59 -44.27
C ASP A 93 -6.21 17.52 -44.19
N HIS A 94 -6.32 16.86 -43.04
CA HIS A 94 -7.25 15.70 -42.79
C HIS A 94 -8.25 15.97 -41.65
N GLY A 95 -8.25 17.19 -41.10
CA GLY A 95 -9.18 17.55 -40.02
C GLY A 95 -10.57 17.89 -40.55
N PHE A 96 -11.57 17.65 -39.74
CA PHE A 96 -12.97 17.99 -40.02
C PHE A 96 -13.70 18.41 -38.75
N GLU A 97 -14.86 18.99 -38.94
CA GLU A 97 -15.67 19.56 -37.87
C GLU A 97 -17.09 18.99 -37.92
N VAL A 98 -17.61 18.55 -36.75
CA VAL A 98 -18.97 18.03 -36.58
C VAL A 98 -19.73 18.94 -35.62
N PRO A 99 -20.93 19.44 -35.98
CA PRO A 99 -21.73 20.26 -35.10
C PRO A 99 -22.18 19.46 -33.86
N LEU A 100 -22.23 20.10 -32.71
CA LEU A 100 -22.74 19.54 -31.46
C LEU A 100 -23.93 20.35 -30.97
N ARG A 101 -24.92 19.65 -30.44
CA ARG A 101 -26.11 20.24 -29.84
C ARG A 101 -26.05 20.25 -28.33
N VAL A 102 -26.36 21.35 -27.69
CA VAL A 102 -26.54 21.39 -26.23
C VAL A 102 -27.82 20.62 -25.86
N VAL A 103 -27.69 19.75 -24.85
CA VAL A 103 -28.79 18.97 -24.28
C VAL A 103 -29.11 19.42 -22.85
N ASP A 104 -30.37 19.25 -22.46
CA ASP A 104 -30.84 19.62 -21.13
C ASP A 104 -30.49 18.52 -20.10
N GLY A 105 -29.23 18.50 -19.66
CA GLY A 105 -28.71 17.54 -18.66
C GLY A 105 -28.20 16.22 -19.27
N PHE A 106 -27.81 15.34 -18.40
CA PHE A 106 -27.37 13.97 -18.73
C PHE A 106 -28.43 12.98 -18.30
N ASP A 107 -28.43 11.80 -18.91
CA ASP A 107 -29.24 10.67 -18.51
C ASP A 107 -29.01 10.31 -17.03
N GLU A 108 -30.04 9.94 -16.27
CA GLU A 108 -29.93 9.57 -14.86
C GLU A 108 -28.90 8.43 -14.66
N GLU A 109 -28.88 7.44 -15.55
CA GLU A 109 -27.91 6.31 -15.50
C GLU A 109 -26.46 6.81 -15.64
N LEU A 110 -26.22 7.80 -16.50
CA LEU A 110 -24.89 8.43 -16.67
C LEU A 110 -24.49 9.24 -15.45
N VAL A 111 -25.42 9.96 -14.83
CA VAL A 111 -25.14 10.75 -13.61
C VAL A 111 -24.89 9.84 -12.42
N GLU A 112 -25.62 8.72 -12.30
CA GLU A 112 -25.41 7.73 -11.25
C GLU A 112 -24.04 7.06 -11.40
N ALA A 113 -23.67 6.70 -12.64
CA ALA A 113 -22.36 6.12 -12.96
C ALA A 113 -21.21 7.12 -12.81
N HIS A 114 -21.49 8.41 -13.07
CA HIS A 114 -20.49 9.49 -13.12
C HIS A 114 -20.97 10.75 -12.38
N PRO A 115 -21.02 10.75 -11.03
CA PRO A 115 -21.54 11.89 -10.25
C PRO A 115 -20.83 13.23 -10.51
N TRP A 116 -19.59 13.21 -10.98
CA TRP A 116 -18.82 14.40 -11.34
C TRP A 116 -19.38 15.15 -12.57
N LEU A 117 -20.28 14.55 -13.37
CA LEU A 117 -20.98 15.21 -14.49
C LEU A 117 -21.86 16.37 -14.04
N ALA A 118 -22.21 16.48 -12.76
CA ALA A 118 -23.02 17.57 -12.23
C ALA A 118 -22.46 18.99 -12.50
N GLY A 119 -21.15 19.11 -12.73
CA GLY A 119 -20.47 20.36 -13.10
C GLY A 119 -20.37 20.65 -14.59
N TYR A 120 -20.93 19.80 -15.46
CA TYR A 120 -20.76 19.86 -16.89
C TYR A 120 -22.07 20.17 -17.62
N VAL A 121 -21.96 20.70 -18.85
CA VAL A 121 -23.05 20.88 -19.81
C VAL A 121 -23.03 19.72 -20.81
N GLY A 122 -24.16 19.07 -21.02
CA GLY A 122 -24.30 18.00 -21.99
C GLY A 122 -24.26 18.50 -23.43
N LEU A 123 -23.46 17.84 -24.27
CA LEU A 123 -23.41 18.05 -25.72
C LEU A 123 -23.69 16.73 -26.43
N SER A 124 -24.46 16.79 -27.52
CA SER A 124 -24.82 15.60 -28.30
C SER A 124 -24.39 15.70 -29.75
N VAL A 125 -23.93 14.58 -30.33
CA VAL A 125 -23.66 14.42 -31.77
C VAL A 125 -24.94 14.08 -32.57
N VAL A 126 -26.09 14.01 -31.90
CA VAL A 126 -27.39 13.72 -32.50
C VAL A 126 -28.17 15.04 -32.73
N ASP A 127 -28.73 15.24 -33.91
CA ASP A 127 -29.52 16.42 -34.22
C ASP A 127 -30.88 16.46 -33.46
N GLU A 128 -31.67 17.54 -33.67
CA GLU A 128 -32.96 17.70 -33.00
C GLU A 128 -34.05 16.70 -33.47
N TRP A 129 -33.79 16.00 -34.57
CA TRP A 129 -34.64 15.00 -35.14
C TRP A 129 -34.27 13.58 -34.74
N GLY A 130 -33.18 13.42 -33.94
CA GLY A 130 -32.65 12.13 -33.48
C GLY A 130 -31.78 11.43 -34.53
N ALA A 131 -31.37 12.13 -35.60
CA ALA A 131 -30.41 11.58 -36.55
C ALA A 131 -28.98 11.78 -36.00
N ALA A 132 -28.22 10.71 -35.91
CA ALA A 132 -26.84 10.76 -35.48
C ALA A 132 -25.94 11.35 -36.60
N HIS A 133 -25.12 12.36 -36.23
CA HIS A 133 -24.05 12.85 -37.09
C HIS A 133 -22.87 11.91 -37.17
N LEU A 134 -22.70 11.05 -36.16
CA LEU A 134 -21.65 10.03 -36.05
C LEU A 134 -22.31 8.68 -35.71
N GLU A 135 -21.94 7.64 -36.45
CA GLU A 135 -22.23 6.26 -36.07
C GLU A 135 -21.15 5.73 -35.12
N ARG A 136 -21.41 4.63 -34.41
CA ARG A 136 -20.43 3.97 -33.52
C ARG A 136 -19.08 3.72 -34.20
N THR A 137 -19.12 3.31 -35.49
CA THR A 137 -17.89 3.06 -36.27
C THR A 137 -17.07 4.32 -36.50
N ASP A 138 -17.73 5.49 -36.62
CA ASP A 138 -17.06 6.77 -36.77
C ASP A 138 -16.39 7.14 -35.42
N VAL A 139 -17.09 7.00 -34.31
CA VAL A 139 -16.55 7.24 -32.97
C VAL A 139 -15.31 6.35 -32.71
N GLU A 140 -15.37 5.08 -33.07
CA GLU A 140 -14.24 4.14 -32.97
C GLU A 140 -13.01 4.57 -33.78
N VAL A 141 -13.19 5.33 -34.85
CA VAL A 141 -12.09 5.91 -35.66
C VAL A 141 -11.59 7.19 -35.02
N LEU A 142 -12.50 8.09 -34.64
CA LEU A 142 -12.17 9.44 -34.18
C LEU A 142 -11.37 9.47 -32.86
N VAL A 143 -11.69 8.57 -31.93
CA VAL A 143 -10.99 8.49 -30.64
C VAL A 143 -9.53 7.98 -30.76
N ARG A 144 -9.09 7.65 -31.95
CA ARG A 144 -7.70 7.28 -32.24
C ARG A 144 -6.83 8.44 -32.68
N GLY A 145 -7.43 9.62 -32.89
CA GLY A 145 -6.75 10.85 -33.29
C GLY A 145 -6.93 11.96 -32.26
N GLN A 146 -6.59 13.15 -32.68
CA GLN A 146 -6.83 14.36 -31.91
C GLN A 146 -8.31 14.71 -31.92
N VAL A 147 -8.85 14.97 -30.73
CA VAL A 147 -10.23 15.38 -30.55
C VAL A 147 -10.28 16.63 -29.68
N VAL A 148 -10.99 17.67 -30.14
CA VAL A 148 -11.13 18.96 -29.48
C VAL A 148 -12.59 19.41 -29.56
N VAL A 149 -13.12 20.03 -28.51
CA VAL A 149 -14.41 20.74 -28.56
C VAL A 149 -14.12 22.25 -28.66
N VAL A 150 -14.81 22.88 -29.59
CA VAL A 150 -14.75 24.32 -29.84
C VAL A 150 -16.08 24.96 -29.53
N GLN A 151 -16.05 25.98 -28.67
CA GLN A 151 -17.19 26.85 -28.37
C GLN A 151 -17.05 28.16 -29.14
N ARG A 152 -18.11 28.56 -29.88
CA ARG A 152 -18.17 29.84 -30.59
C ARG A 152 -19.32 30.69 -30.07
N ALA A 153 -19.08 31.95 -29.80
CA ALA A 153 -20.08 32.95 -29.48
C ALA A 153 -20.45 33.78 -30.72
N GLY A 154 -21.74 34.15 -30.86
CA GLY A 154 -22.24 34.88 -32.03
C GLY A 154 -22.76 33.98 -33.15
N GLY A 155 -22.98 32.71 -32.90
CA GLY A 155 -23.55 31.73 -33.86
C GLY A 155 -22.49 31.08 -34.74
N VAL A 156 -22.96 30.40 -35.81
CA VAL A 156 -22.06 29.71 -36.76
C VAL A 156 -21.14 30.75 -37.45
N GLY A 157 -19.85 30.59 -37.32
CA GLY A 157 -18.85 31.57 -37.82
C GLY A 157 -18.52 32.70 -36.83
N GLY A 158 -19.02 32.67 -35.60
CA GLY A 158 -18.65 33.58 -34.51
C GLY A 158 -17.22 33.33 -33.99
N TRP A 159 -16.78 34.20 -33.09
CA TRP A 159 -15.41 34.07 -32.54
C TRP A 159 -15.30 32.87 -31.57
N VAL A 160 -14.14 32.26 -31.52
CA VAL A 160 -13.85 31.15 -30.58
C VAL A 160 -13.84 31.69 -29.16
N SER A 161 -14.76 31.23 -28.32
CA SER A 161 -14.92 31.64 -26.93
C SER A 161 -14.50 30.55 -25.92
N GLY A 162 -14.24 29.33 -26.40
CA GLY A 162 -13.66 28.24 -25.63
C GLY A 162 -13.07 27.18 -26.58
N PHE A 163 -11.96 26.58 -26.15
CA PHE A 163 -11.26 25.55 -26.93
C PHE A 163 -10.55 24.61 -25.96
N THR A 164 -10.92 23.34 -25.92
CA THR A 164 -10.26 22.36 -25.04
C THR A 164 -10.21 20.99 -25.68
N GLY A 165 -9.13 20.25 -25.39
CA GLY A 165 -9.01 18.84 -25.72
C GLY A 165 -10.07 18.00 -25.02
N VAL A 166 -10.29 16.79 -25.54
CA VAL A 166 -11.29 15.84 -25.04
C VAL A 166 -10.59 14.65 -24.41
N GLN A 167 -10.93 14.37 -23.16
CA GLN A 167 -10.61 13.08 -22.53
C GLN A 167 -11.53 12.00 -23.11
N VAL A 168 -10.94 11.01 -23.78
CA VAL A 168 -11.70 9.96 -24.48
C VAL A 168 -11.85 8.68 -23.64
N TRP A 169 -11.25 8.61 -22.44
CA TRP A 169 -11.27 7.39 -21.64
C TRP A 169 -12.69 6.88 -21.33
N PRO A 170 -13.75 7.71 -21.09
CA PRO A 170 -15.06 7.15 -20.77
C PRO A 170 -15.66 6.41 -21.95
N VAL A 171 -15.63 7.00 -23.15
CA VAL A 171 -16.15 6.33 -24.35
C VAL A 171 -15.29 5.13 -24.76
N VAL A 172 -13.98 5.18 -24.58
CA VAL A 172 -13.06 4.03 -24.80
C VAL A 172 -13.40 2.88 -23.87
N ASP A 173 -13.68 3.18 -22.59
CA ASP A 173 -14.10 2.18 -21.62
C ASP A 173 -15.40 1.50 -22.03
N ARG A 174 -16.39 2.29 -22.49
CA ARG A 174 -17.69 1.79 -22.95
C ARG A 174 -17.58 1.00 -24.25
N LEU A 175 -16.81 1.48 -25.22
CA LEU A 175 -16.66 0.83 -26.52
C LEU A 175 -15.94 -0.53 -26.43
N TRP A 176 -14.87 -0.60 -25.61
CA TRP A 176 -13.97 -1.75 -25.61
C TRP A 176 -13.58 -2.25 -24.21
N GLY A 177 -13.43 -1.34 -23.23
CA GLY A 177 -12.89 -1.67 -21.91
C GLY A 177 -13.73 -2.71 -21.19
N ARG A 178 -15.05 -2.48 -21.11
CA ARG A 178 -15.99 -3.42 -20.45
C ARG A 178 -16.02 -4.79 -21.12
N ALA A 179 -15.94 -4.86 -22.46
CA ALA A 179 -15.91 -6.13 -23.18
C ALA A 179 -14.56 -6.85 -22.98
N ALA A 180 -13.46 -6.09 -23.02
CA ALA A 180 -12.12 -6.64 -22.81
C ALA A 180 -11.88 -7.07 -21.35
N SER A 181 -12.51 -6.42 -20.36
CA SER A 181 -12.35 -6.75 -18.93
C SER A 181 -13.13 -7.99 -18.49
N ALA A 182 -14.09 -8.47 -19.29
CA ALA A 182 -14.83 -9.70 -18.99
C ALA A 182 -13.88 -10.89 -18.86
N ARG A 183 -13.99 -11.63 -17.74
CA ARG A 183 -13.12 -12.79 -17.44
C ARG A 183 -13.72 -14.14 -17.88
N ASP A 184 -14.92 -14.14 -18.43
CA ASP A 184 -15.72 -15.30 -18.85
C ASP A 184 -15.24 -15.93 -20.17
N GLY A 185 -13.99 -16.42 -20.20
CA GLY A 185 -13.39 -17.10 -21.35
C GLY A 185 -12.74 -16.18 -22.39
N SER A 186 -12.53 -14.90 -22.11
CA SER A 186 -11.70 -14.03 -22.94
C SER A 186 -10.23 -14.50 -22.90
N ALA A 187 -9.53 -14.47 -24.05
CA ALA A 187 -8.11 -14.81 -24.10
C ALA A 187 -7.30 -13.91 -23.13
N PRO A 188 -6.28 -14.46 -22.44
CA PRO A 188 -5.43 -13.70 -21.53
C PRO A 188 -4.71 -12.58 -22.29
N LEU A 189 -4.38 -11.50 -21.56
CA LEU A 189 -3.45 -10.46 -22.00
C LEU A 189 -2.01 -10.87 -21.66
N GLY A 190 -1.04 -10.24 -22.31
CA GLY A 190 0.35 -10.62 -22.18
C GLY A 190 0.70 -11.85 -23.01
N VAL A 191 1.48 -12.74 -22.45
CA VAL A 191 1.90 -14.00 -23.11
C VAL A 191 1.12 -15.17 -22.54
N ASP A 192 0.62 -16.00 -23.44
CA ASP A 192 0.00 -17.28 -23.15
C ASP A 192 0.61 -18.36 -24.05
N PHE A 193 0.48 -19.63 -23.69
CA PHE A 193 1.11 -20.74 -24.42
C PHE A 193 0.05 -21.71 -24.90
N VAL A 194 0.08 -21.98 -26.21
CA VAL A 194 -0.77 -22.98 -26.88
C VAL A 194 0.13 -24.06 -27.46
N ASP A 195 -0.01 -25.28 -26.97
CA ASP A 195 0.86 -26.39 -27.33
C ASP A 195 2.37 -26.09 -27.23
N GLY A 196 2.75 -25.28 -26.22
CA GLY A 196 4.13 -24.88 -25.96
C GLY A 196 4.64 -23.72 -26.81
N ALA A 197 3.84 -23.19 -27.75
CA ALA A 197 4.18 -22.00 -28.52
C ALA A 197 3.57 -20.72 -27.91
N PRO A 198 4.30 -19.61 -27.84
CA PRO A 198 3.78 -18.37 -27.28
C PRO A 198 2.72 -17.73 -28.19
N ARG A 199 1.69 -17.22 -27.60
CA ARG A 199 0.69 -16.31 -28.16
C ARG A 199 0.73 -15.01 -27.41
N PHE A 200 0.70 -13.89 -28.11
CA PHE A 200 0.82 -12.56 -27.52
C PHE A 200 -0.46 -11.76 -27.72
N ALA A 201 -0.90 -11.04 -26.69
CA ALA A 201 -2.08 -10.19 -26.75
C ALA A 201 -1.86 -8.88 -25.96
N LEU A 202 -2.11 -7.76 -26.63
CA LEU A 202 -2.03 -6.40 -26.05
C LEU A 202 -3.39 -5.71 -26.20
N TRP A 203 -3.90 -5.09 -25.14
CA TRP A 203 -5.07 -4.21 -25.26
C TRP A 203 -4.60 -2.79 -25.59
N ALA A 204 -4.88 -2.36 -26.81
CA ALA A 204 -4.50 -1.03 -27.33
C ALA A 204 -5.59 -0.53 -28.30
N PRO A 205 -6.81 -0.22 -27.81
CA PRO A 205 -7.98 0.06 -28.65
C PRO A 205 -7.81 1.32 -29.51
N THR A 206 -7.04 2.30 -29.02
CA THR A 206 -6.78 3.57 -29.72
C THR A 206 -5.55 3.52 -30.65
N ALA A 207 -4.81 2.41 -30.68
CA ALA A 207 -3.65 2.26 -31.55
C ALA A 207 -4.06 2.24 -33.04
N LEU A 208 -3.26 2.87 -33.88
CA LEU A 208 -3.36 2.85 -35.34
C LEU A 208 -2.75 1.57 -35.90
N SER A 209 -1.59 1.16 -35.37
CA SER A 209 -0.96 -0.12 -35.69
C SER A 209 -0.22 -0.68 -34.48
N VAL A 210 -0.07 -2.03 -34.42
CA VAL A 210 0.69 -2.72 -33.38
C VAL A 210 1.53 -3.82 -34.03
N VAL A 211 2.84 -3.83 -33.70
CA VAL A 211 3.79 -4.83 -34.18
C VAL A 211 4.52 -5.43 -33.00
N LEU A 212 4.57 -6.77 -32.94
CA LEU A 212 5.45 -7.48 -32.01
C LEU A 212 6.87 -7.48 -32.58
N LEU A 213 7.82 -7.04 -31.78
CA LEU A 213 9.25 -7.13 -32.04
C LEU A 213 9.79 -8.24 -31.15
N ALA A 214 10.25 -9.35 -31.71
CA ALA A 214 10.69 -10.51 -30.95
C ALA A 214 12.12 -10.92 -31.29
N TRP A 215 12.87 -11.33 -30.26
CA TRP A 215 14.21 -11.90 -30.36
C TRP A 215 14.17 -13.29 -29.76
N ASP A 216 14.38 -14.31 -30.60
CA ASP A 216 14.45 -15.68 -30.08
C ASP A 216 15.78 -15.90 -29.35
N THR A 217 15.71 -16.56 -28.21
CA THR A 217 16.88 -16.79 -27.33
C THR A 217 17.41 -18.22 -27.46
N GLY A 218 16.59 -19.14 -27.98
CA GLY A 218 16.85 -20.58 -27.92
C GLY A 218 16.82 -21.17 -26.50
N ASP A 219 16.48 -20.38 -25.49
CA ASP A 219 16.37 -20.77 -24.09
C ASP A 219 14.92 -20.64 -23.61
N ALA A 220 14.20 -21.74 -23.56
CA ALA A 220 12.78 -21.77 -23.18
C ALA A 220 12.53 -21.27 -21.73
N SER A 221 13.54 -21.31 -20.85
CA SER A 221 13.44 -20.76 -19.49
C SER A 221 13.40 -19.24 -19.48
N GLY A 222 13.83 -18.59 -20.59
CA GLY A 222 13.91 -17.15 -20.72
C GLY A 222 14.98 -16.50 -19.82
N SER A 223 15.96 -17.27 -19.36
CA SER A 223 17.02 -16.79 -18.47
C SER A 223 18.25 -16.28 -19.21
N ALA A 224 18.21 -16.25 -20.56
CA ALA A 224 19.27 -15.66 -21.36
C ALA A 224 19.35 -14.15 -21.15
N GLY A 225 20.56 -13.61 -21.03
CA GLY A 225 20.79 -12.17 -21.03
C GLY A 225 20.30 -11.50 -22.32
N LEU A 226 20.38 -10.17 -22.37
CA LEU A 226 19.87 -9.37 -23.50
C LEU A 226 20.47 -9.84 -24.84
N VAL A 227 19.59 -10.28 -25.77
CA VAL A 227 20.00 -10.77 -27.10
C VAL A 227 20.18 -9.60 -28.06
N GLU A 228 21.33 -9.51 -28.70
CA GLU A 228 21.62 -8.50 -29.71
C GLU A 228 21.09 -8.91 -31.11
N GLY A 229 20.85 -7.95 -31.96
CA GLY A 229 20.43 -8.13 -33.35
C GLY A 229 19.06 -7.55 -33.68
N GLU A 230 18.68 -7.69 -34.95
CA GLU A 230 17.39 -7.20 -35.43
C GLU A 230 16.26 -8.14 -34.98
N PRO A 231 15.13 -7.60 -34.54
CA PRO A 231 13.99 -8.40 -34.13
C PRO A 231 13.24 -9.01 -35.31
N VAL A 232 12.64 -10.15 -35.09
CA VAL A 232 11.54 -10.63 -35.91
C VAL A 232 10.35 -9.69 -35.70
N ARG A 233 9.76 -9.20 -36.81
CA ARG A 233 8.64 -8.24 -36.77
C ARG A 233 7.36 -8.93 -37.19
N LEU A 234 6.38 -9.03 -36.28
CA LEU A 234 5.08 -9.66 -36.54
C LEU A 234 3.95 -8.65 -36.34
N ALA A 235 3.31 -8.21 -37.40
CA ALA A 235 2.14 -7.32 -37.30
C ALA A 235 1.02 -8.03 -36.55
N ALA A 236 0.51 -7.41 -35.49
CA ALA A 236 -0.59 -7.96 -34.72
C ALA A 236 -1.94 -7.78 -35.46
N VAL A 237 -2.92 -8.62 -35.13
CA VAL A 237 -4.28 -8.56 -35.69
C VAL A 237 -5.22 -7.96 -34.64
N ARG A 238 -5.90 -6.88 -35.01
CA ARG A 238 -6.87 -6.21 -34.14
C ARG A 238 -8.14 -7.03 -33.97
N ARG A 239 -8.61 -7.15 -32.73
CA ARG A 239 -9.87 -7.81 -32.36
C ARG A 239 -10.98 -6.77 -32.07
N ARG A 240 -12.23 -7.22 -31.99
CA ARG A 240 -13.39 -6.35 -31.78
C ARG A 240 -13.42 -5.65 -30.41
N ASP A 241 -12.80 -6.25 -29.42
CA ASP A 241 -12.67 -5.74 -28.05
C ASP A 241 -11.44 -4.82 -27.82
N GLY A 242 -10.80 -4.38 -28.90
CA GLY A 242 -9.64 -3.49 -28.88
C GLY A 242 -8.31 -4.18 -28.59
N ARG A 243 -8.28 -5.52 -28.44
CA ARG A 243 -7.04 -6.27 -28.33
C ARG A 243 -6.36 -6.41 -29.69
N TRP A 244 -5.04 -6.55 -29.64
CA TRP A 244 -4.18 -6.89 -30.75
C TRP A 244 -3.44 -8.19 -30.45
N GLU A 245 -3.45 -9.14 -31.37
CA GLU A 245 -2.95 -10.49 -31.12
C GLU A 245 -1.97 -10.94 -32.20
N VAL A 246 -0.94 -11.71 -31.76
CA VAL A 246 -0.07 -12.52 -32.61
C VAL A 246 -0.25 -13.98 -32.19
N GLY A 247 -0.85 -14.80 -33.08
CA GLY A 247 -1.18 -16.18 -32.78
C GLY A 247 0.06 -17.08 -32.69
N ALA A 248 -0.04 -18.19 -31.95
CA ALA A 248 1.02 -19.17 -31.75
C ALA A 248 1.55 -19.78 -33.06
N ASP A 249 0.69 -20.00 -34.04
CA ASP A 249 1.03 -20.49 -35.39
C ASP A 249 1.98 -19.53 -36.14
N ARG A 250 1.72 -18.21 -36.00
CA ARG A 250 2.55 -17.17 -36.60
C ARG A 250 3.89 -17.04 -35.89
N CYS A 251 3.91 -17.17 -34.55
CA CYS A 251 5.13 -17.17 -33.76
C CYS A 251 6.01 -18.35 -34.15
N THR A 252 5.45 -19.59 -34.18
CA THR A 252 6.15 -20.80 -34.60
C THR A 252 6.68 -20.67 -36.01
N GLY A 253 5.85 -20.21 -36.98
CA GLY A 253 6.26 -20.00 -38.36
C GLY A 253 7.39 -18.99 -38.57
N ALA A 254 7.57 -18.08 -37.62
CA ALA A 254 8.61 -17.05 -37.59
C ALA A 254 9.82 -17.41 -36.71
N GLY A 255 9.83 -18.58 -36.05
CA GLY A 255 10.89 -19.01 -35.15
C GLY A 255 10.89 -18.31 -33.79
N VAL A 256 9.75 -17.80 -33.35
CA VAL A 256 9.59 -17.17 -32.01
C VAL A 256 9.07 -18.24 -31.05
N GLY A 257 9.90 -18.65 -30.10
CA GLY A 257 9.61 -19.70 -29.12
C GLY A 257 9.38 -19.20 -27.71
N ALA A 258 9.21 -20.15 -26.77
CA ALA A 258 9.24 -19.86 -25.35
C ALA A 258 10.61 -19.25 -24.98
N GLY A 259 10.63 -18.31 -24.04
CA GLY A 259 11.82 -17.58 -23.63
C GLY A 259 12.22 -16.44 -24.57
N ALA A 260 11.52 -16.21 -25.67
CA ALA A 260 11.78 -15.07 -26.55
C ALA A 260 11.64 -13.74 -25.81
N GLN A 261 12.58 -12.84 -26.03
CA GLN A 261 12.50 -11.45 -25.57
C GLN A 261 11.66 -10.65 -26.56
N TYR A 262 10.85 -9.70 -26.07
CA TYR A 262 9.99 -8.94 -26.95
C TYR A 262 9.68 -7.52 -26.48
N LEU A 263 9.30 -6.70 -27.45
CA LEU A 263 8.67 -5.39 -27.24
C LEU A 263 7.44 -5.26 -28.14
N TRP A 264 6.52 -4.43 -27.73
CA TRP A 264 5.48 -3.93 -28.61
C TRP A 264 5.92 -2.61 -29.27
N GLU A 265 5.75 -2.49 -30.57
CA GLU A 265 5.83 -1.23 -31.30
C GLU A 265 4.39 -0.78 -31.59
N VAL A 266 3.98 0.29 -30.90
CA VAL A 266 2.62 0.82 -30.91
C VAL A 266 2.61 2.19 -31.56
N GLU A 267 1.87 2.36 -32.64
CA GLU A 267 1.60 3.63 -33.29
C GLU A 267 0.28 4.17 -32.75
N VAL A 268 0.30 5.33 -32.06
CA VAL A 268 -0.86 5.85 -31.33
C VAL A 268 -0.79 7.38 -31.24
N PHE A 269 -1.95 8.05 -31.34
CA PHE A 269 -2.03 9.47 -31.01
C PHE A 269 -1.89 9.68 -29.50
N ALA A 270 -0.97 10.52 -29.06
CA ALA A 270 -0.76 10.85 -27.66
C ALA A 270 -1.12 12.32 -27.41
N ALA A 271 -2.16 12.53 -26.59
CA ALA A 271 -2.62 13.87 -26.22
C ALA A 271 -1.52 14.69 -25.52
N SER A 272 -0.68 14.04 -24.69
CA SER A 272 0.43 14.69 -23.97
C SER A 272 1.52 15.28 -24.88
N SER A 273 1.73 14.73 -26.09
CA SER A 273 2.65 15.27 -27.08
C SER A 273 1.94 15.98 -28.25
N GLY A 274 0.62 15.82 -28.37
CA GLY A 274 -0.22 16.39 -29.42
C GLY A 274 0.05 15.83 -30.83
N ARG A 275 0.60 14.61 -30.93
CA ARG A 275 0.95 13.99 -32.22
C ARG A 275 0.85 12.45 -32.16
N VAL A 276 0.95 11.82 -33.32
CA VAL A 276 1.10 10.37 -33.44
C VAL A 276 2.52 9.98 -33.06
N GLU A 277 2.65 9.11 -32.07
CA GLU A 277 3.92 8.54 -31.57
C GLU A 277 4.05 7.08 -32.03
N VAL A 278 5.30 6.65 -32.24
CA VAL A 278 5.65 5.23 -32.46
C VAL A 278 6.46 4.76 -31.25
N ASN A 279 5.79 4.11 -30.35
CA ASN A 279 6.33 3.70 -29.06
C ASN A 279 6.84 2.26 -29.09
N ARG A 280 8.12 2.07 -28.75
CA ARG A 280 8.63 0.73 -28.37
C ARG A 280 8.54 0.60 -26.86
N VAL A 281 7.77 -0.37 -26.39
CA VAL A 281 7.39 -0.48 -24.98
C VAL A 281 7.33 -1.95 -24.57
N THR A 282 7.66 -2.23 -23.32
CA THR A 282 7.42 -3.55 -22.70
C THR A 282 5.93 -3.80 -22.54
N ASP A 283 5.55 -5.04 -22.33
CA ASP A 283 4.15 -5.42 -22.16
C ASP A 283 3.65 -5.01 -20.75
N PRO A 284 2.52 -4.30 -20.63
CA PRO A 284 1.90 -4.04 -19.33
C PRO A 284 1.63 -5.31 -18.50
N TYR A 285 1.48 -6.46 -19.16
CA TYR A 285 1.24 -7.78 -18.57
C TYR A 285 2.51 -8.65 -18.53
N SER A 286 3.70 -8.05 -18.51
CA SER A 286 4.96 -8.78 -18.37
C SER A 286 4.99 -9.59 -17.09
N ALA A 287 5.14 -10.92 -17.21
CA ALA A 287 5.39 -11.83 -16.10
C ALA A 287 6.89 -12.05 -15.85
N ALA A 288 7.73 -11.67 -16.80
CA ALA A 288 9.18 -11.75 -16.73
C ALA A 288 9.83 -10.68 -17.63
N LEU A 289 10.99 -10.20 -17.23
CA LEU A 289 11.70 -9.09 -17.86
C LEU A 289 13.20 -9.38 -17.97
N THR A 290 13.88 -8.75 -18.91
CA THR A 290 15.34 -8.69 -18.92
C THR A 290 15.82 -7.65 -17.91
N VAL A 291 17.10 -7.67 -17.56
CA VAL A 291 17.74 -6.68 -16.67
C VAL A 291 17.37 -5.25 -17.06
N ASP A 292 17.10 -4.41 -16.04
CA ASP A 292 16.64 -3.03 -16.17
C ASP A 292 15.33 -2.90 -16.99
N SER A 293 14.51 -3.95 -17.01
CA SER A 293 13.21 -4.01 -17.71
C SER A 293 13.25 -3.54 -19.17
N ARG A 294 14.37 -3.83 -19.86
CA ARG A 294 14.60 -3.41 -21.25
C ARG A 294 13.70 -4.12 -22.25
N ARG A 295 13.34 -5.37 -21.98
CA ARG A 295 12.40 -6.18 -22.78
C ARG A 295 11.56 -7.07 -21.88
N SER A 296 10.36 -7.36 -22.33
CA SER A 296 9.54 -8.45 -21.79
C SER A 296 10.09 -9.79 -22.25
N VAL A 297 9.86 -10.84 -21.46
CA VAL A 297 10.29 -12.22 -21.78
C VAL A 297 9.10 -13.15 -21.78
N ALA A 298 8.95 -13.96 -22.83
CA ALA A 298 7.87 -14.92 -23.00
C ALA A 298 8.13 -16.19 -22.18
N VAL A 299 7.87 -16.12 -20.86
CA VAL A 299 8.11 -17.22 -19.92
C VAL A 299 6.82 -18.00 -19.64
N ASP A 300 6.84 -19.32 -19.80
CA ASP A 300 5.77 -20.19 -19.34
C ASP A 300 5.97 -20.51 -17.84
N PRO A 301 5.11 -19.99 -16.94
CA PRO A 301 5.22 -20.27 -15.52
C PRO A 301 5.00 -21.75 -15.16
N GLY A 302 4.47 -22.55 -16.08
CA GLY A 302 4.27 -23.99 -15.96
C GLY A 302 5.56 -24.82 -16.11
N LEU A 303 6.64 -24.25 -16.68
CA LEU A 303 7.91 -24.97 -16.91
C LEU A 303 8.49 -25.55 -15.62
N ARG A 304 8.98 -26.79 -15.71
CA ARG A 304 9.55 -27.53 -14.58
C ARG A 304 10.82 -26.84 -14.04
N GLU A 305 11.61 -26.28 -14.91
CA GLU A 305 12.89 -25.61 -14.62
C GLU A 305 12.68 -24.38 -13.73
N LEU A 306 11.49 -23.78 -13.78
CA LEU A 306 11.10 -22.63 -12.97
C LEU A 306 10.46 -23.01 -11.61
N LYS A 307 10.39 -24.30 -11.29
CA LYS A 307 9.80 -24.85 -10.07
C LYS A 307 10.90 -25.45 -9.19
N PRO A 308 11.52 -24.67 -8.29
CA PRO A 308 12.55 -25.20 -7.39
C PRO A 308 11.98 -26.24 -6.43
N ALA A 309 12.83 -27.17 -5.96
CA ALA A 309 12.42 -28.27 -5.08
C ALA A 309 11.72 -27.75 -3.82
N SER A 310 12.28 -26.74 -3.16
CA SER A 310 11.67 -26.14 -1.97
C SER A 310 10.24 -25.65 -2.21
N TRP A 311 9.97 -25.06 -3.37
CA TRP A 311 8.62 -24.58 -3.72
C TRP A 311 7.66 -25.74 -4.04
N CYS A 312 8.15 -26.84 -4.62
CA CYS A 312 7.33 -28.03 -4.92
C CYS A 312 7.01 -28.85 -3.67
N GLU A 313 7.96 -28.97 -2.76
CA GLU A 313 7.90 -29.87 -1.59
C GLU A 313 7.22 -29.21 -0.39
N ASN A 314 7.40 -27.91 -0.21
CA ASN A 314 6.82 -27.16 0.90
C ASN A 314 5.48 -26.55 0.47
N LEU A 315 4.41 -27.10 1.01
CA LEU A 315 3.06 -26.55 0.82
C LEU A 315 2.89 -25.31 1.70
N SER A 316 1.94 -24.46 1.32
CA SER A 316 1.54 -23.32 2.14
C SER A 316 1.01 -23.79 3.50
N PRO A 317 1.50 -23.23 4.62
CA PRO A 317 0.97 -23.54 5.95
C PRO A 317 -0.46 -23.02 6.13
N VAL A 318 -1.26 -23.74 6.89
CA VAL A 318 -2.62 -23.30 7.23
C VAL A 318 -2.59 -22.46 8.50
N VAL A 319 -3.17 -21.27 8.46
CA VAL A 319 -3.49 -20.47 9.65
C VAL A 319 -4.98 -20.65 9.95
N GLU A 320 -5.28 -21.28 11.08
CA GLU A 320 -6.65 -21.71 11.42
C GLU A 320 -7.58 -20.53 11.72
N CYS A 321 -7.05 -19.43 12.25
CA CYS A 321 -7.81 -18.25 12.65
C CYS A 321 -7.13 -16.97 12.17
N ASP A 322 -7.72 -16.26 11.22
CA ASP A 322 -7.15 -14.99 10.73
C ASP A 322 -7.02 -13.94 11.85
N ALA A 323 -7.93 -13.91 12.83
CA ALA A 323 -7.83 -12.99 13.97
C ALA A 323 -6.63 -13.29 14.90
N GLY A 324 -6.14 -14.53 14.90
CA GLY A 324 -4.94 -14.95 15.64
C GLY A 324 -3.63 -14.66 14.96
N ARG A 325 -3.66 -14.22 13.72
CA ARG A 325 -2.50 -14.03 12.84
C ARG A 325 -1.45 -13.10 13.45
N VAL A 326 -0.19 -13.51 13.37
CA VAL A 326 0.96 -12.70 13.79
C VAL A 326 1.82 -12.43 12.57
N ILE A 327 1.75 -11.20 12.08
CA ILE A 327 2.41 -10.74 10.86
C ILE A 327 3.74 -10.10 11.22
N TYR A 328 4.82 -10.56 10.60
CA TYR A 328 6.16 -9.97 10.71
C TYR A 328 6.52 -9.30 9.38
N GLU A 329 6.62 -7.97 9.37
CA GLU A 329 6.85 -7.16 8.17
C GLU A 329 8.33 -7.04 7.87
N LEU A 330 8.75 -7.41 6.66
CA LEU A 330 10.13 -7.42 6.20
C LEU A 330 10.29 -6.79 4.81
N HIS A 331 11.50 -6.27 4.57
CA HIS A 331 11.96 -5.86 3.26
C HIS A 331 13.05 -6.82 2.79
N VAL A 332 12.98 -7.31 1.54
CA VAL A 332 13.90 -8.33 1.02
C VAL A 332 15.37 -7.95 1.20
N ARG A 333 15.74 -6.72 0.84
CA ARG A 333 17.12 -6.26 0.93
C ARG A 333 17.56 -6.01 2.38
N GLU A 334 16.75 -5.32 3.18
CA GLU A 334 17.05 -5.00 4.58
C GLU A 334 17.31 -6.26 5.42
N PHE A 335 16.61 -7.36 5.09
CA PHE A 335 16.72 -8.63 5.80
C PHE A 335 18.14 -9.18 5.84
N SER A 336 18.92 -9.01 4.78
CA SER A 336 20.21 -9.73 4.71
C SER A 336 21.41 -8.91 4.25
N VAL A 337 21.21 -7.68 3.76
CA VAL A 337 22.32 -6.89 3.19
C VAL A 337 23.48 -6.66 4.16
N ALA A 338 23.20 -6.54 5.47
CA ALA A 338 24.20 -6.39 6.52
C ALA A 338 24.52 -7.69 7.28
N ASP A 339 23.89 -8.82 6.92
CA ASP A 339 24.11 -10.09 7.61
C ASP A 339 25.40 -10.75 7.09
N GLY A 340 26.48 -10.62 7.87
CA GLY A 340 27.77 -11.20 7.54
C GLY A 340 27.81 -12.73 7.52
N SER A 341 26.78 -13.41 8.01
CA SER A 341 26.64 -14.88 7.95
C SER A 341 26.04 -15.37 6.63
N VAL A 342 25.47 -14.48 5.82
CA VAL A 342 25.01 -14.76 4.46
C VAL A 342 26.17 -14.64 3.47
N GLU A 343 26.27 -15.54 2.51
CA GLU A 343 27.24 -15.45 1.39
C GLU A 343 27.08 -14.10 0.67
N GLU A 344 28.18 -13.49 0.26
CA GLU A 344 28.19 -12.11 -0.24
C GLU A 344 27.26 -11.90 -1.46
N ASP A 345 27.21 -12.87 -2.36
CA ASP A 345 26.36 -12.84 -3.58
C ASP A 345 24.87 -13.04 -3.30
N LEU A 346 24.51 -13.55 -2.12
CA LEU A 346 23.12 -13.72 -1.67
C LEU A 346 22.62 -12.56 -0.79
N ARG A 347 23.49 -11.68 -0.32
CA ARG A 347 23.08 -10.56 0.54
C ARG A 347 22.16 -9.59 -0.21
N GLY A 348 21.03 -9.27 0.41
CA GLY A 348 20.01 -8.37 -0.16
C GLY A 348 19.16 -9.02 -1.25
N THR A 349 19.21 -10.36 -1.40
CA THR A 349 18.48 -11.09 -2.45
C THR A 349 17.40 -12.03 -1.91
N TYR A 350 16.52 -12.50 -2.80
CA TYR A 350 15.55 -13.56 -2.51
C TYR A 350 16.22 -14.82 -1.93
N GLY A 351 17.41 -15.17 -2.41
CA GLY A 351 18.14 -16.36 -1.99
C GLY A 351 18.55 -16.36 -0.52
N ALA A 352 18.67 -15.19 0.10
CA ALA A 352 19.05 -15.06 1.51
C ALA A 352 18.05 -15.71 2.47
N PHE A 353 16.79 -15.81 2.11
CA PHE A 353 15.75 -16.46 2.93
C PHE A 353 15.89 -17.99 3.00
N ALA A 354 16.65 -18.59 2.09
CA ALA A 354 16.98 -20.02 2.10
C ALA A 354 18.36 -20.32 2.72
N ALA A 355 19.14 -19.28 3.05
CA ALA A 355 20.49 -19.44 3.61
C ALA A 355 20.45 -19.86 5.09
N ASP A 356 21.48 -20.57 5.55
CA ASP A 356 21.68 -20.80 6.98
C ASP A 356 22.42 -19.59 7.57
N SER A 357 21.63 -18.63 8.10
CA SER A 357 22.13 -17.31 8.50
C SER A 357 21.56 -16.86 9.84
N ALA A 358 22.14 -15.78 10.39
CA ALA A 358 21.67 -15.17 11.64
C ALA A 358 20.23 -14.65 11.50
N GLY A 359 19.90 -13.99 10.38
CA GLY A 359 18.56 -13.53 10.09
C GLY A 359 17.54 -14.67 9.99
N VAL A 360 17.85 -15.74 9.24
CA VAL A 360 16.98 -16.93 9.14
C VAL A 360 16.87 -17.66 10.49
N GLY A 361 17.95 -17.76 11.26
CA GLY A 361 17.95 -18.31 12.61
C GLY A 361 17.01 -17.55 13.55
N HIS A 362 17.06 -16.21 13.51
CA HIS A 362 16.16 -15.34 14.26
C HIS A 362 14.70 -15.48 13.82
N LEU A 363 14.44 -15.50 12.52
CA LEU A 363 13.08 -15.71 11.99
C LEU A 363 12.49 -17.05 12.46
N ARG A 364 13.29 -18.14 12.45
CA ARG A 364 12.88 -19.44 12.98
C ARG A 364 12.53 -19.40 14.48
N GLU A 365 13.21 -18.57 15.27
CA GLU A 365 12.86 -18.38 16.69
C GLU A 365 11.54 -17.64 16.86
N LEU A 366 11.29 -16.60 16.05
CA LEU A 366 10.01 -15.90 16.04
C LEU A 366 8.86 -16.84 15.65
N VAL A 367 9.08 -17.70 14.65
CA VAL A 367 8.08 -18.70 14.22
C VAL A 367 7.77 -19.69 15.36
N ARG A 368 8.80 -20.20 16.06
CA ARG A 368 8.60 -21.08 17.22
C ARG A 368 7.89 -20.37 18.38
N ALA A 369 8.03 -19.06 18.49
CA ALA A 369 7.34 -18.25 19.48
C ALA A 369 5.91 -17.92 19.09
N GLY A 370 5.56 -17.94 17.80
CA GLY A 370 4.19 -17.71 17.37
C GLY A 370 3.96 -16.84 16.13
N VAL A 371 5.01 -16.33 15.47
CA VAL A 371 4.88 -15.71 14.13
C VAL A 371 4.45 -16.77 13.13
N ASP A 372 3.39 -16.54 12.41
CA ASP A 372 2.82 -17.45 11.40
C ASP A 372 2.76 -16.84 10.00
N THR A 373 3.07 -15.56 9.87
CA THR A 373 2.94 -14.82 8.62
C THR A 373 4.12 -13.86 8.45
N VAL A 374 4.78 -13.91 7.30
CA VAL A 374 5.75 -12.90 6.86
C VAL A 374 5.11 -12.06 5.77
N GLN A 375 5.08 -10.75 5.97
CA GLN A 375 4.72 -9.79 4.92
C GLN A 375 5.98 -9.18 4.33
N LEU A 376 6.11 -9.22 3.01
CA LEU A 376 7.20 -8.59 2.27
C LEU A 376 6.73 -7.28 1.64
N LEU A 377 7.54 -6.22 1.81
CA LEU A 377 7.39 -5.01 1.02
C LEU A 377 7.45 -5.36 -0.47
N PRO A 378 7.08 -4.44 -1.40
CA PRO A 378 6.95 -4.76 -2.80
C PRO A 378 8.08 -5.60 -3.37
N VAL A 379 7.70 -6.66 -4.06
CA VAL A 379 8.60 -7.61 -4.76
C VAL A 379 8.32 -7.68 -6.26
N PHE A 380 7.36 -6.89 -6.75
CA PHE A 380 7.15 -6.67 -8.18
C PHE A 380 8.20 -5.71 -8.74
N ASP A 381 8.33 -5.68 -10.06
CA ASP A 381 9.28 -4.82 -10.79
C ASP A 381 8.99 -3.33 -10.59
N PHE A 382 9.96 -2.57 -10.09
CA PHE A 382 9.91 -1.13 -9.84
C PHE A 382 11.12 -0.42 -10.44
N ALA A 383 10.98 0.90 -10.72
CA ALA A 383 11.94 1.62 -11.56
C ALA A 383 13.09 2.30 -10.81
N SER A 384 13.00 2.45 -9.49
CA SER A 384 13.91 3.30 -8.71
C SER A 384 15.28 2.69 -8.43
N VAL A 385 15.50 1.39 -8.71
CA VAL A 385 16.78 0.72 -8.47
C VAL A 385 17.36 0.18 -9.78
N PRO A 386 18.62 0.50 -10.14
CA PRO A 386 19.32 -0.18 -11.23
C PRO A 386 19.47 -1.67 -10.91
N GLU A 387 18.93 -2.55 -11.74
CA GLU A 387 19.04 -4.00 -11.51
C GLU A 387 20.45 -4.52 -11.80
N GLU A 388 21.18 -3.91 -12.73
CA GLU A 388 22.58 -4.24 -13.02
C GLU A 388 23.48 -3.76 -11.89
N ARG A 389 24.03 -4.70 -11.11
CA ARG A 389 24.80 -4.40 -9.88
C ARG A 389 26.01 -3.50 -10.14
N SER A 390 26.63 -3.60 -11.31
CA SER A 390 27.75 -2.73 -11.69
C SER A 390 27.38 -1.25 -11.74
N ARG A 391 26.09 -0.94 -11.87
CA ARG A 391 25.56 0.44 -11.90
C ARG A 391 25.10 0.91 -10.52
N GLN A 392 24.94 0.01 -9.56
CA GLN A 392 24.54 0.36 -8.19
C GLN A 392 25.71 1.02 -7.45
N GLN A 393 25.48 2.21 -6.94
CA GLN A 393 26.46 2.93 -6.15
C GLN A 393 26.26 2.63 -4.65
N THR A 394 27.38 2.53 -3.92
CA THR A 394 27.35 2.35 -2.47
C THR A 394 27.81 3.64 -1.78
N ALA A 395 27.02 4.12 -0.84
CA ALA A 395 27.33 5.32 -0.07
C ALA A 395 28.67 5.16 0.67
N GLN A 396 29.62 6.06 0.42
CA GLN A 396 30.93 6.08 1.07
C GLN A 396 30.84 6.87 2.38
N VAL A 397 30.33 6.23 3.43
CA VAL A 397 30.19 6.85 4.75
C VAL A 397 31.57 6.94 5.42
N PRO A 398 32.01 8.15 5.84
CA PRO A 398 33.31 8.31 6.48
C PRO A 398 33.43 7.49 7.76
N ALA A 399 34.57 6.81 7.93
CA ALA A 399 34.88 6.07 9.15
C ALA A 399 34.89 7.00 10.37
N GLY A 400 34.24 6.59 11.48
CA GLY A 400 34.12 7.39 12.68
C GLY A 400 33.11 8.52 12.64
N ALA A 401 32.31 8.63 11.57
CA ALA A 401 31.08 9.42 11.54
C ALA A 401 30.05 8.77 12.48
N TRP A 402 29.47 9.53 13.38
CA TRP A 402 28.62 9.04 14.47
C TRP A 402 27.47 10.00 14.79
N GLY A 403 26.58 9.58 15.62
CA GLY A 403 25.42 10.20 16.21
C GLY A 403 24.87 11.46 15.52
N ALA A 404 25.47 12.61 15.80
CA ALA A 404 25.00 13.90 15.26
C ALA A 404 25.71 14.34 13.95
N SER A 405 26.52 13.49 13.33
CA SER A 405 27.24 13.81 12.10
C SER A 405 26.31 13.97 10.90
N ARG A 406 26.58 14.97 10.05
CA ARG A 406 25.90 15.17 8.74
C ARG A 406 26.57 14.38 7.62
N ALA A 407 27.76 13.84 7.83
CA ALA A 407 28.52 13.17 6.78
C ALA A 407 27.84 11.89 6.25
N PRO A 408 27.22 11.02 7.11
CA PRO A 408 26.51 9.83 6.63
C PRO A 408 25.34 10.19 5.69
N GLN A 409 24.47 11.11 6.09
CA GLN A 409 23.34 11.51 5.24
C GLN A 409 23.78 12.14 3.91
N ALA A 410 24.86 12.93 3.93
CA ALA A 410 25.41 13.52 2.71
C ALA A 410 25.95 12.45 1.74
N ALA A 411 26.60 11.42 2.27
CA ALA A 411 27.10 10.29 1.48
C ALA A 411 25.94 9.44 0.90
N VAL A 412 24.89 9.18 1.69
CA VAL A 412 23.72 8.43 1.26
C VAL A 412 22.93 9.24 0.21
N SER A 413 22.61 10.51 0.48
CA SER A 413 21.87 11.35 -0.46
C SER A 413 22.58 11.57 -1.78
N ALA A 414 23.91 11.48 -1.81
CA ALA A 414 24.68 11.64 -3.05
C ALA A 414 24.51 10.47 -4.04
N VAL A 415 24.02 9.32 -3.59
CA VAL A 415 23.84 8.10 -4.40
C VAL A 415 22.41 7.57 -4.38
N ALA A 416 21.46 8.26 -3.74
CA ALA A 416 20.09 7.78 -3.53
C ALA A 416 19.36 7.40 -4.84
N ASP A 417 19.61 8.11 -5.95
CA ASP A 417 19.01 7.80 -7.26
C ASP A 417 19.68 6.61 -7.98
N THR A 418 20.77 6.08 -7.44
CA THR A 418 21.59 5.05 -8.08
C THR A 418 22.09 3.97 -7.13
N ASP A 419 21.69 4.01 -5.87
CA ASP A 419 22.00 2.94 -4.92
C ASP A 419 21.11 1.70 -5.16
N ALA A 420 21.26 0.69 -4.33
CA ALA A 420 20.53 -0.56 -4.47
C ALA A 420 19.27 -0.63 -3.60
N TYR A 421 18.81 0.48 -3.03
CA TYR A 421 17.74 0.50 -2.05
C TYR A 421 16.53 1.29 -2.51
N SER A 422 15.36 0.70 -2.38
CA SER A 422 14.06 1.38 -2.51
C SER A 422 12.99 0.57 -1.78
N TRP A 423 11.92 1.24 -1.34
CA TRP A 423 10.71 0.53 -0.85
C TRP A 423 9.89 -0.12 -1.97
N GLY A 424 10.20 0.13 -3.26
CA GLY A 424 9.48 -0.43 -4.39
C GLY A 424 8.09 0.16 -4.61
N ARG A 425 7.90 1.46 -4.33
CA ARG A 425 6.59 2.12 -4.46
C ARG A 425 6.36 2.85 -5.77
N ASP A 426 7.17 2.59 -6.76
CA ASP A 426 7.09 3.08 -8.13
C ASP A 426 7.02 1.89 -9.11
N PRO A 427 5.89 1.15 -9.10
CA PRO A 427 5.74 -0.04 -9.93
C PRO A 427 5.93 0.29 -11.41
N TRP A 428 6.69 -0.57 -12.08
CA TRP A 428 6.91 -0.54 -13.51
C TRP A 428 6.11 -1.64 -14.20
N HIS A 429 6.19 -2.89 -13.63
CA HIS A 429 5.39 -4.04 -14.07
C HIS A 429 4.88 -4.82 -12.85
N TRP A 430 3.57 -4.92 -12.71
CA TRP A 430 2.92 -5.45 -11.51
C TRP A 430 3.01 -6.98 -11.35
N MET A 431 3.28 -7.74 -12.44
CA MET A 431 3.25 -9.21 -12.44
C MET A 431 4.64 -9.83 -12.49
N ALA A 432 5.66 -9.07 -12.85
CA ALA A 432 7.05 -9.53 -12.90
C ALA A 432 7.75 -9.31 -11.57
N PRO A 433 8.61 -10.24 -11.10
CA PRO A 433 9.43 -10.03 -9.92
C PRO A 433 10.49 -8.94 -10.13
N GLU A 434 10.85 -8.24 -9.05
CA GLU A 434 11.93 -7.26 -9.01
C GLU A 434 13.30 -7.91 -9.28
N GLY A 435 14.04 -7.37 -10.24
CA GLY A 435 15.33 -7.94 -10.67
C GLY A 435 16.49 -7.59 -9.74
N SER A 436 16.46 -6.43 -9.07
CA SER A 436 17.53 -6.04 -8.14
C SER A 436 17.63 -6.96 -6.91
N TYR A 437 16.56 -7.69 -6.58
CA TYR A 437 16.54 -8.70 -5.54
C TYR A 437 16.97 -10.10 -6.02
N ALA A 438 17.15 -10.29 -7.31
CA ALA A 438 17.73 -11.52 -7.81
C ALA A 438 19.25 -11.52 -7.63
N ARG A 439 19.83 -12.72 -7.52
CA ARG A 439 21.27 -12.90 -7.48
C ARG A 439 21.92 -12.43 -8.79
N GLU A 440 23.16 -11.97 -8.74
CA GLU A 440 23.92 -11.59 -9.94
C GLU A 440 23.93 -12.71 -10.99
N GLY A 441 23.59 -12.37 -12.22
CA GLY A 441 23.44 -13.33 -13.32
C GLY A 441 22.09 -14.07 -13.33
N HIS A 442 21.18 -13.79 -12.42
CA HIS A 442 19.82 -14.34 -12.35
C HIS A 442 18.72 -13.28 -12.48
N GLN A 443 19.08 -12.06 -12.90
CA GLN A 443 18.13 -10.94 -13.02
C GLN A 443 17.22 -11.09 -14.25
N ASP A 444 17.55 -11.93 -15.22
CA ASP A 444 16.82 -12.07 -16.46
C ASP A 444 15.70 -13.13 -16.39
N GLY A 445 14.55 -12.78 -16.92
CA GLY A 445 13.45 -13.67 -17.30
C GLY A 445 13.05 -14.68 -16.23
N GLY A 446 13.09 -15.96 -16.60
CA GLY A 446 12.67 -17.05 -15.73
C GLY A 446 13.58 -17.28 -14.52
N ALA A 447 14.84 -16.81 -14.55
CA ALA A 447 15.74 -16.95 -13.41
C ALA A 447 15.22 -16.19 -12.18
N ARG A 448 14.78 -14.92 -12.35
CA ARG A 448 14.17 -14.16 -11.26
C ARG A 448 12.86 -14.80 -10.75
N VAL A 449 12.04 -15.33 -11.64
CA VAL A 449 10.81 -16.08 -11.29
C VAL A 449 11.15 -17.27 -10.39
N ARG A 450 12.18 -18.04 -10.77
CA ARG A 450 12.62 -19.19 -9.99
C ARG A 450 13.14 -18.80 -8.60
N GLU A 451 13.84 -17.67 -8.47
CA GLU A 451 14.37 -17.22 -7.16
C GLU A 451 13.27 -16.79 -6.20
N VAL A 452 12.24 -16.05 -6.68
CA VAL A 452 11.08 -15.71 -5.84
C VAL A 452 10.35 -16.98 -5.37
N ARG A 453 10.15 -17.96 -6.27
CA ARG A 453 9.55 -19.25 -5.88
C ARG A 453 10.40 -19.99 -4.85
N ALA A 454 11.74 -19.94 -4.97
CA ALA A 454 12.63 -20.54 -3.98
C ALA A 454 12.49 -19.87 -2.61
N MET A 455 12.39 -18.55 -2.57
CA MET A 455 12.13 -17.77 -1.35
C MET A 455 10.80 -18.16 -0.70
N VAL A 456 9.71 -18.14 -1.46
CA VAL A 456 8.38 -18.53 -0.95
C VAL A 456 8.41 -19.95 -0.41
N GLY A 457 9.00 -20.90 -1.17
CA GLY A 457 9.13 -22.28 -0.71
C GLY A 457 10.01 -22.44 0.54
N ALA A 458 11.04 -21.62 0.72
CA ALA A 458 11.86 -21.61 1.92
C ALA A 458 11.08 -21.10 3.15
N LEU A 459 10.28 -20.04 2.99
CA LEU A 459 9.42 -19.49 4.03
C LEU A 459 8.31 -20.47 4.42
N HIS A 460 7.63 -21.11 3.45
CA HIS A 460 6.66 -22.18 3.72
C HIS A 460 7.31 -23.34 4.47
N GLY A 461 8.56 -23.71 4.11
CA GLY A 461 9.32 -24.75 4.83
C GLY A 461 9.69 -24.37 6.27
N MET A 462 9.64 -23.08 6.63
CA MET A 462 9.76 -22.63 8.03
C MET A 462 8.43 -22.68 8.79
N GLY A 463 7.31 -22.87 8.11
CA GLY A 463 5.97 -22.89 8.69
C GLY A 463 5.28 -21.53 8.70
N VAL A 464 5.66 -20.59 7.85
CA VAL A 464 5.02 -19.26 7.75
C VAL A 464 4.37 -19.04 6.39
N GLN A 465 3.22 -18.38 6.40
CA GLN A 465 2.57 -17.85 5.21
C GLN A 465 3.34 -16.61 4.69
N VAL A 466 3.25 -16.36 3.40
CA VAL A 466 3.91 -15.25 2.72
C VAL A 466 2.86 -14.28 2.16
N LEU A 467 2.90 -13.05 2.62
CA LEU A 467 2.13 -11.94 2.06
C LEU A 467 3.05 -11.00 1.28
N VAL A 468 2.54 -10.41 0.21
CA VAL A 468 3.27 -9.38 -0.56
C VAL A 468 2.45 -8.11 -0.70
N ASP A 469 3.16 -6.98 -0.69
CA ASP A 469 2.55 -5.67 -0.95
C ASP A 469 2.20 -5.52 -2.42
N GLN A 470 1.05 -4.88 -2.70
CA GLN A 470 0.61 -4.48 -4.03
C GLN A 470 0.31 -2.98 -4.05
N VAL A 471 0.89 -2.26 -5.00
CA VAL A 471 0.79 -0.80 -5.12
C VAL A 471 0.16 -0.44 -6.45
N PHE A 472 -1.01 0.21 -6.42
CA PHE A 472 -1.69 0.72 -7.62
C PHE A 472 -1.87 2.25 -7.59
N GLY A 473 -1.69 2.88 -6.44
CA GLY A 473 -1.76 4.32 -6.27
C GLY A 473 -0.58 5.09 -6.86
N ARG A 474 0.44 4.39 -7.33
CA ARG A 474 1.66 4.98 -7.92
C ARG A 474 2.08 4.22 -9.16
N ALA A 475 2.86 4.86 -10.03
CA ALA A 475 3.53 4.24 -11.17
C ALA A 475 4.90 4.90 -11.36
N ALA A 476 5.80 4.21 -12.04
CA ALA A 476 7.15 4.70 -12.32
C ALA A 476 7.15 5.98 -13.17
N ALA A 477 6.28 6.03 -14.18
CA ALA A 477 6.16 7.15 -15.11
C ALA A 477 4.81 7.12 -15.85
N TRP A 478 4.46 8.21 -16.51
CA TRP A 478 3.26 8.36 -17.32
C TRP A 478 3.50 9.21 -18.58
N GLY A 479 2.48 9.43 -19.41
CA GLY A 479 2.60 10.13 -20.67
C GLY A 479 3.59 9.46 -21.62
N GLN A 480 4.47 10.25 -22.25
CA GLN A 480 5.49 9.77 -23.17
C GLN A 480 6.90 9.65 -22.55
N GLU A 481 7.00 9.70 -21.22
CA GLU A 481 8.25 9.47 -20.51
C GLU A 481 8.81 8.08 -20.81
N ARG A 482 10.14 7.96 -20.77
CA ARG A 482 10.84 6.71 -21.14
C ARG A 482 10.40 5.50 -20.28
N GLY A 483 10.12 5.72 -19.00
CA GLY A 483 9.66 4.68 -18.05
C GLY A 483 8.16 4.44 -18.11
N SER A 484 7.38 5.16 -18.92
CA SER A 484 5.95 4.93 -19.05
C SER A 484 5.68 3.66 -19.86
N VAL A 485 4.82 2.80 -19.36
CA VAL A 485 4.35 1.60 -20.05
C VAL A 485 2.89 1.80 -20.48
N LEU A 486 2.02 2.13 -19.55
CA LEU A 486 0.57 2.17 -19.77
C LEU A 486 0.16 3.28 -20.77
N ASP A 487 0.61 4.51 -20.57
CA ASP A 487 0.27 5.64 -21.44
C ASP A 487 0.95 5.62 -22.80
N ARG A 488 2.04 4.87 -22.96
CA ARG A 488 2.66 4.66 -24.28
C ARG A 488 1.93 3.59 -25.10
N VAL A 489 1.02 2.83 -24.47
CA VAL A 489 0.14 1.86 -25.12
C VAL A 489 -1.26 2.43 -25.34
N VAL A 490 -1.87 3.00 -24.29
CA VAL A 490 -3.22 3.60 -24.34
C VAL A 490 -3.20 4.97 -23.66
N PRO A 491 -2.77 6.02 -24.36
CA PRO A 491 -2.59 7.36 -23.81
C PRO A 491 -3.88 7.88 -23.13
N GLY A 492 -3.72 8.38 -21.87
CA GLY A 492 -4.80 9.01 -21.11
C GLY A 492 -5.89 8.06 -20.58
N TYR A 493 -5.65 6.72 -20.64
CA TYR A 493 -6.67 5.77 -20.19
C TYR A 493 -6.41 5.21 -18.78
N TYR A 494 -5.21 4.77 -18.44
CA TYR A 494 -4.98 4.01 -17.20
C TYR A 494 -4.78 4.89 -15.97
N HIS A 495 -4.20 6.07 -16.13
CA HIS A 495 -3.85 6.92 -14.99
C HIS A 495 -5.01 7.80 -14.56
N ARG A 496 -5.10 8.03 -13.25
CA ARG A 496 -6.04 9.01 -12.72
C ARG A 496 -5.64 10.41 -13.16
N VAL A 497 -6.60 11.17 -13.66
CA VAL A 497 -6.40 12.55 -14.12
C VAL A 497 -7.30 13.51 -13.34
N ASP A 498 -6.87 14.76 -13.26
CA ASP A 498 -7.64 15.86 -12.70
C ASP A 498 -8.63 16.46 -13.72
N GLU A 499 -9.29 17.54 -13.33
CA GLU A 499 -10.26 18.24 -14.19
C GLU A 499 -9.63 18.86 -15.45
N ALA A 500 -8.35 19.16 -15.43
CA ALA A 500 -7.60 19.68 -16.59
C ALA A 500 -7.08 18.57 -17.52
N GLY A 501 -7.26 17.29 -17.13
CA GLY A 501 -6.74 16.12 -17.84
C GLY A 501 -5.27 15.82 -17.55
N ALA A 502 -4.67 16.50 -16.57
CA ALA A 502 -3.31 16.19 -16.10
C ALA A 502 -3.32 15.00 -15.14
N VAL A 503 -2.27 14.20 -15.19
CA VAL A 503 -2.14 13.05 -14.28
C VAL A 503 -1.97 13.52 -12.84
N VAL A 504 -2.73 12.93 -11.92
CA VAL A 504 -2.73 13.32 -10.49
C VAL A 504 -1.40 12.94 -9.83
N GLU A 505 -0.80 13.94 -9.15
CA GLU A 505 0.47 13.80 -8.41
C GLU A 505 0.37 14.30 -6.96
N SER A 506 -0.77 14.15 -6.33
CA SER A 506 -0.99 14.67 -4.98
C SER A 506 -1.52 13.62 -4.00
N GLY A 507 -1.39 13.88 -2.70
CA GLY A 507 -1.98 13.08 -1.64
C GLY A 507 -1.46 11.64 -1.55
N GLY A 508 -0.23 11.37 -1.98
CA GLY A 508 0.34 10.02 -2.05
C GLY A 508 0.04 9.28 -3.35
N TRP A 509 -0.92 9.74 -4.14
CA TRP A 509 -1.16 9.27 -5.50
C TRP A 509 -0.17 9.95 -6.45
N ARG A 510 0.56 9.16 -7.24
CA ARG A 510 1.52 9.68 -8.20
C ARG A 510 1.50 8.82 -9.46
N GLY A 511 0.77 9.27 -10.47
CA GLY A 511 0.62 8.52 -11.72
C GLY A 511 -0.03 7.15 -11.56
N GLY A 512 -0.77 6.90 -10.48
CA GLY A 512 -1.34 5.59 -10.16
C GLY A 512 -2.45 5.18 -11.11
N VAL A 513 -2.74 3.88 -11.13
CA VAL A 513 -3.77 3.27 -11.96
C VAL A 513 -5.16 3.63 -11.44
N ASP A 514 -6.02 4.13 -12.30
CA ASP A 514 -7.43 4.36 -12.01
C ASP A 514 -8.22 3.04 -12.14
N THR A 515 -8.40 2.37 -11.01
CA THR A 515 -9.15 1.11 -10.93
C THR A 515 -10.68 1.29 -10.98
N GLY A 516 -11.16 2.50 -11.14
CA GLY A 516 -12.54 2.79 -11.51
C GLY A 516 -12.82 2.54 -13.01
N ARG A 517 -11.78 2.40 -13.83
CA ARG A 517 -11.86 2.07 -15.26
C ARG A 517 -11.70 0.57 -15.47
N ALA A 518 -12.48 -0.01 -16.38
CA ALA A 518 -12.59 -1.46 -16.53
C ALA A 518 -11.24 -2.17 -16.71
N MET A 519 -10.33 -1.63 -17.53
CA MET A 519 -9.02 -2.25 -17.76
C MET A 519 -7.99 -1.91 -16.68
N GLY A 520 -8.16 -0.82 -15.95
CA GLY A 520 -7.39 -0.53 -14.73
C GLY A 520 -7.75 -1.50 -13.60
N GLU A 521 -9.04 -1.77 -13.41
CA GLU A 521 -9.53 -2.81 -12.49
C GLU A 521 -9.03 -4.20 -12.90
N ARG A 522 -9.13 -4.54 -14.18
CA ARG A 522 -8.64 -5.82 -14.71
C ARG A 522 -7.14 -6.00 -14.44
N LEU A 523 -6.32 -4.98 -14.70
CA LEU A 523 -4.88 -5.03 -14.43
C LEU A 523 -4.60 -5.33 -12.96
N MET A 524 -5.30 -4.64 -12.05
CA MET A 524 -5.18 -4.88 -10.60
C MET A 524 -5.53 -6.32 -10.23
N ILE A 525 -6.68 -6.82 -10.70
CA ILE A 525 -7.13 -8.17 -10.35
C ILE A 525 -6.20 -9.23 -10.95
N ASP A 526 -5.82 -9.09 -12.22
CA ASP A 526 -4.95 -10.05 -12.90
C ASP A 526 -3.55 -10.09 -12.28
N ALA A 527 -3.00 -8.94 -11.85
CA ALA A 527 -1.73 -8.88 -11.13
C ALA A 527 -1.81 -9.60 -9.78
N CYS A 528 -2.82 -9.32 -8.99
CA CYS A 528 -3.03 -9.98 -7.69
C CYS A 528 -3.21 -11.50 -7.83
N VAL A 529 -4.01 -11.92 -8.81
CA VAL A 529 -4.22 -13.35 -9.14
C VAL A 529 -2.92 -14.02 -9.58
N ALA A 530 -2.08 -13.33 -10.37
CA ALA A 530 -0.80 -13.87 -10.82
C ALA A 530 0.14 -14.18 -9.64
N TRP A 531 0.25 -13.28 -8.67
CA TRP A 531 1.07 -13.52 -7.48
C TRP A 531 0.62 -14.74 -6.67
N VAL A 532 -0.68 -14.92 -6.49
CA VAL A 532 -1.22 -16.09 -5.76
C VAL A 532 -1.04 -17.37 -6.59
N ARG A 533 -1.45 -17.36 -7.85
CA ARG A 533 -1.45 -18.56 -8.69
C ARG A 533 -0.03 -19.03 -9.07
N ASP A 534 0.84 -18.08 -9.45
CA ASP A 534 2.12 -18.40 -10.05
C ASP A 534 3.26 -18.47 -9.03
N TYR A 535 3.13 -17.79 -7.89
CA TYR A 535 4.15 -17.76 -6.84
C TYR A 535 3.72 -18.40 -5.52
N ARG A 536 2.42 -18.76 -5.36
CA ARG A 536 1.82 -19.31 -4.14
C ARG A 536 2.00 -18.38 -2.93
N VAL A 537 1.84 -17.07 -3.13
CA VAL A 537 1.72 -16.17 -1.98
C VAL A 537 0.35 -16.36 -1.33
N ASP A 538 0.32 -16.34 -0.01
CA ASP A 538 -0.85 -16.70 0.81
C ASP A 538 -1.78 -15.52 1.06
N GLY A 539 -1.31 -14.34 0.75
CA GLY A 539 -2.10 -13.12 0.92
C GLY A 539 -1.45 -11.89 0.31
N LEU A 540 -2.21 -10.81 0.33
CA LEU A 540 -1.83 -9.53 -0.26
C LEU A 540 -2.13 -8.39 0.72
N ARG A 541 -1.22 -7.44 0.80
CA ARG A 541 -1.46 -6.15 1.44
C ARG A 541 -1.61 -5.09 0.35
N LEU A 542 -2.72 -4.34 0.35
CA LEU A 542 -3.00 -3.30 -0.64
C LEU A 542 -2.58 -1.93 -0.11
N ASP A 543 -1.61 -1.32 -0.77
CA ASP A 543 -1.23 0.07 -0.52
C ASP A 543 -2.36 1.00 -0.96
N LEU A 544 -2.66 2.04 -0.15
CA LEU A 544 -3.74 2.99 -0.41
C LEU A 544 -5.09 2.30 -0.76
N MET A 545 -5.42 1.17 -0.15
CA MET A 545 -6.66 0.41 -0.40
C MET A 545 -7.90 1.30 -0.32
N GLY A 546 -7.92 2.25 0.60
CA GLY A 546 -9.00 3.23 0.76
C GLY A 546 -9.25 4.13 -0.45
N CYS A 547 -8.39 4.11 -1.45
CA CYS A 547 -8.53 4.88 -2.69
C CYS A 547 -9.20 4.10 -3.83
N HIS A 548 -9.43 2.81 -3.65
CA HIS A 548 -10.15 1.96 -4.62
C HIS A 548 -11.64 1.86 -4.27
N GLY A 549 -12.47 1.54 -5.25
CA GLY A 549 -13.90 1.30 -5.04
C GLY A 549 -14.16 0.01 -4.25
N VAL A 550 -15.17 0.01 -3.37
CA VAL A 550 -15.59 -1.23 -2.65
C VAL A 550 -15.90 -2.35 -3.63
N GLU A 551 -16.57 -2.05 -4.74
CA GLU A 551 -16.94 -3.06 -5.74
C GLU A 551 -15.71 -3.64 -6.46
N THR A 552 -14.69 -2.83 -6.75
CA THR A 552 -13.40 -3.29 -7.30
C THR A 552 -12.74 -4.29 -6.34
N ILE A 553 -12.68 -3.94 -5.05
CA ILE A 553 -12.11 -4.81 -4.02
C ILE A 553 -12.96 -6.08 -3.82
N ALA A 554 -14.28 -5.99 -3.94
CA ALA A 554 -15.16 -7.15 -3.90
C ALA A 554 -14.95 -8.09 -5.11
N ARG A 555 -14.71 -7.53 -6.31
CA ARG A 555 -14.35 -8.33 -7.51
C ARG A 555 -12.97 -8.98 -7.36
N LEU A 556 -12.00 -8.25 -6.81
CA LEU A 556 -10.70 -8.82 -6.47
C LEU A 556 -10.86 -9.98 -5.49
N ARG A 557 -11.64 -9.80 -4.41
CA ARG A 557 -11.88 -10.87 -3.41
C ARG A 557 -12.47 -12.12 -4.06
N ARG A 558 -13.50 -11.96 -4.91
CA ARG A 558 -14.10 -13.09 -5.64
C ARG A 558 -13.10 -13.81 -6.53
N ALA A 559 -12.31 -13.07 -7.29
CA ALA A 559 -11.30 -13.64 -8.18
C ALA A 559 -10.22 -14.43 -7.42
N LEU A 560 -9.84 -13.97 -6.22
CA LEU A 560 -8.92 -14.68 -5.35
C LEU A 560 -9.58 -15.92 -4.72
N ASP A 561 -10.85 -15.84 -4.31
CA ASP A 561 -11.58 -16.99 -3.74
C ASP A 561 -11.75 -18.12 -4.76
N GLU A 562 -11.93 -17.79 -6.06
CA GLU A 562 -12.05 -18.78 -7.15
C GLU A 562 -10.80 -19.64 -7.35
N ILE A 563 -9.61 -19.10 -7.03
CA ILE A 563 -8.34 -19.79 -7.23
C ILE A 563 -7.69 -20.29 -5.93
N SER A 564 -8.18 -19.87 -4.76
CA SER A 564 -7.52 -20.05 -3.47
C SER A 564 -7.24 -21.52 -3.15
N GLU A 565 -8.22 -22.40 -3.33
CA GLU A 565 -8.08 -23.84 -3.00
C GLU A 565 -7.01 -24.50 -3.88
N ASP A 566 -7.05 -24.24 -5.19
CA ASP A 566 -6.13 -24.86 -6.14
C ASP A 566 -4.70 -24.28 -6.04
N ALA A 567 -4.57 -23.00 -5.67
CA ALA A 567 -3.29 -22.31 -5.64
C ALA A 567 -2.52 -22.55 -4.33
N VAL A 568 -3.19 -22.38 -3.19
CA VAL A 568 -2.56 -22.37 -1.85
C VAL A 568 -3.23 -23.33 -0.85
N GLY A 569 -4.39 -23.90 -1.15
CA GLY A 569 -5.11 -24.84 -0.29
C GLY A 569 -5.85 -24.21 0.89
N HIS A 570 -6.03 -22.90 0.89
CA HIS A 570 -6.77 -22.13 1.89
C HIS A 570 -7.21 -20.79 1.30
N ARG A 571 -8.09 -20.08 2.00
CA ARG A 571 -8.52 -18.75 1.60
C ARG A 571 -7.35 -17.76 1.64
N VAL A 572 -7.09 -17.06 0.54
CA VAL A 572 -6.05 -16.02 0.45
C VAL A 572 -6.38 -14.87 1.42
N TYR A 573 -5.44 -14.51 2.30
CA TYR A 573 -5.60 -13.40 3.22
C TYR A 573 -5.45 -12.06 2.50
N LEU A 574 -6.36 -11.11 2.75
CA LEU A 574 -6.35 -9.79 2.12
C LEU A 574 -6.56 -8.70 3.16
N TYR A 575 -5.67 -7.72 3.19
CA TYR A 575 -5.82 -6.54 4.02
C TYR A 575 -5.12 -5.33 3.37
N GLY A 576 -5.29 -4.14 3.92
CA GLY A 576 -4.61 -2.97 3.37
C GLY A 576 -4.76 -1.70 4.18
N GLN A 577 -4.30 -0.60 3.60
CA GLN A 577 -4.47 0.75 4.15
C GLN A 577 -5.85 1.28 3.78
N GLY A 578 -6.79 1.16 4.71
CA GLY A 578 -8.17 1.60 4.56
C GLY A 578 -8.43 3.03 5.04
N TRP A 579 -7.46 3.92 4.92
CA TRP A 579 -7.58 5.31 5.37
C TRP A 579 -8.63 6.07 4.55
N ASP A 580 -9.30 7.02 5.19
CA ASP A 580 -10.01 8.08 4.51
C ASP A 580 -8.99 9.18 4.16
N ALA A 581 -8.52 9.18 2.92
CA ALA A 581 -7.54 10.14 2.41
C ALA A 581 -8.16 11.00 1.29
N PRO A 582 -9.05 11.96 1.62
CA PRO A 582 -9.79 12.71 0.60
C PRO A 582 -8.89 13.52 -0.36
N GLY A 583 -7.74 14.00 0.12
CA GLY A 583 -6.76 14.69 -0.72
C GLY A 583 -6.05 13.77 -1.73
N ALA A 584 -5.89 12.47 -1.40
CA ALA A 584 -5.28 11.49 -2.30
C ALA A 584 -6.27 10.92 -3.32
N CYS A 585 -7.53 10.77 -2.90
CA CYS A 585 -8.49 9.91 -3.60
C CYS A 585 -9.73 10.66 -4.08
N GLY A 586 -9.90 11.92 -3.68
CA GLY A 586 -11.14 12.69 -3.90
C GLY A 586 -12.32 12.21 -3.03
N PRO A 587 -13.42 12.94 -3.00
CA PRO A 587 -14.60 12.62 -2.21
C PRO A 587 -15.46 11.58 -2.96
N ASP A 588 -15.35 10.31 -2.61
CA ASP A 588 -16.24 9.26 -3.12
C ASP A 588 -16.72 8.41 -1.94
N PRO A 589 -18.04 8.33 -1.66
CA PRO A 589 -18.58 7.55 -0.57
C PRO A 589 -18.40 6.03 -0.76
N ASN A 590 -18.17 5.55 -1.98
CA ASN A 590 -18.09 4.13 -2.32
C ASN A 590 -16.67 3.54 -2.26
N ARG A 591 -15.77 4.19 -1.52
CA ARG A 591 -14.38 3.72 -1.39
C ARG A 591 -14.22 2.62 -0.35
N ALA A 592 -13.20 1.78 -0.56
CA ALA A 592 -12.83 0.62 0.28
C ALA A 592 -12.13 1.06 1.57
N ARG A 593 -12.85 1.80 2.43
CA ARG A 593 -12.35 2.33 3.70
C ARG A 593 -12.60 1.39 4.85
N GLN A 594 -11.93 1.67 5.96
CA GLN A 594 -12.20 1.05 7.27
C GLN A 594 -13.71 1.04 7.56
N GLY A 595 -14.22 -0.11 8.03
CA GLY A 595 -15.64 -0.29 8.34
C GLY A 595 -16.56 -0.57 7.14
N ARG A 596 -16.02 -0.67 5.92
CA ARG A 596 -16.80 -0.99 4.71
C ARG A 596 -16.49 -2.36 4.11
N LEU A 597 -15.50 -3.07 4.62
CA LEU A 597 -14.94 -4.27 4.01
C LEU A 597 -15.21 -5.55 4.81
N GLY A 598 -15.80 -5.46 6.02
CA GLY A 598 -16.00 -6.59 6.93
C GLY A 598 -16.85 -7.72 6.32
N ALA A 599 -17.89 -7.38 5.56
CA ALA A 599 -18.71 -8.38 4.85
C ALA A 599 -17.92 -9.18 3.80
N LEU A 600 -16.75 -8.70 3.37
CA LEU A 600 -15.85 -9.35 2.43
C LEU A 600 -14.75 -10.16 3.13
N GLY A 601 -14.64 -10.06 4.47
CA GLY A 601 -13.54 -10.64 5.23
C GLY A 601 -12.18 -10.06 4.85
N ILE A 602 -12.09 -8.73 4.74
CA ILE A 602 -10.88 -8.01 4.35
C ILE A 602 -10.48 -7.09 5.50
N GLY A 603 -9.23 -7.23 5.97
CA GLY A 603 -8.69 -6.45 7.06
C GLY A 603 -8.22 -5.06 6.64
N ALA A 604 -8.20 -4.14 7.60
CA ALA A 604 -7.57 -2.84 7.45
C ALA A 604 -6.63 -2.53 8.61
N LEU A 605 -5.52 -1.85 8.34
CA LEU A 605 -4.60 -1.39 9.38
C LEU A 605 -5.34 -0.48 10.38
N ASN A 606 -5.08 -0.68 11.67
CA ASN A 606 -5.74 0.02 12.76
C ASN A 606 -4.88 1.19 13.28
N ASP A 607 -5.15 2.39 12.78
CA ASP A 607 -4.50 3.61 13.24
C ASP A 607 -4.94 4.05 14.65
N ARG A 608 -6.13 3.60 15.14
CA ARG A 608 -6.63 3.95 16.47
C ARG A 608 -5.71 3.42 17.56
N VAL A 609 -5.31 2.15 17.49
CA VAL A 609 -4.37 1.59 18.47
C VAL A 609 -2.99 2.22 18.34
N ARG A 610 -2.51 2.46 17.11
CA ARG A 610 -1.25 3.16 16.86
C ARG A 610 -1.24 4.53 17.56
N ASP A 611 -2.27 5.33 17.34
CA ASP A 611 -2.35 6.69 17.87
C ASP A 611 -2.66 6.70 19.39
N GLY A 612 -3.47 5.76 19.87
CA GLY A 612 -3.71 5.58 21.29
C GLY A 612 -2.46 5.21 22.08
N VAL A 613 -1.60 4.38 21.50
CA VAL A 613 -0.33 3.95 22.12
C VAL A 613 0.76 5.01 21.96
N ASN A 614 0.96 5.51 20.75
CA ASN A 614 2.09 6.39 20.45
C ASN A 614 1.81 7.86 20.77
N GLY A 615 0.54 8.28 20.74
CA GLY A 615 0.16 9.70 20.74
C GLY A 615 0.50 10.40 19.44
N GLY A 616 -0.23 11.44 19.09
CA GLY A 616 -0.08 12.23 17.89
C GLY A 616 -0.32 11.42 16.59
N GLY A 617 -0.39 12.13 15.46
CA GLY A 617 -0.51 11.53 14.12
C GLY A 617 0.80 11.64 13.32
N PHE A 618 0.79 11.21 12.07
CA PHE A 618 1.94 11.30 11.15
C PHE A 618 2.39 12.75 10.85
N ALA A 619 1.50 13.72 10.99
CA ALA A 619 1.75 15.13 10.65
C ALA A 619 2.35 15.98 11.80
N GLN A 620 2.89 15.37 12.86
CA GLN A 620 3.46 16.12 13.98
C GLN A 620 4.67 16.96 13.56
N VAL A 621 4.62 18.26 13.84
CA VAL A 621 5.74 19.19 13.60
C VAL A 621 6.90 18.85 14.53
N ASP A 622 6.65 18.73 15.83
CA ASP A 622 7.64 18.26 16.81
C ASP A 622 7.29 16.83 17.26
N PRO A 623 8.10 15.82 16.91
CA PRO A 623 7.79 14.43 17.21
C PRO A 623 7.84 14.07 18.70
N ARG A 624 8.26 14.99 19.56
CA ARG A 624 8.34 14.81 21.03
C ARG A 624 7.05 15.16 21.75
N THR A 625 6.15 15.92 21.11
CA THR A 625 4.86 16.32 21.69
C THR A 625 3.83 15.18 21.61
N ASP A 626 2.67 15.39 22.24
CA ASP A 626 1.53 14.46 22.21
C ASP A 626 1.92 13.02 22.56
N GLN A 627 2.36 12.81 23.77
CA GLN A 627 2.57 11.46 24.31
C GLN A 627 1.26 10.65 24.25
N GLY A 628 1.36 9.34 24.23
CA GLY A 628 0.23 8.41 24.31
C GLY A 628 0.40 7.46 25.51
N LEU A 629 -0.49 6.45 25.57
CA LEU A 629 -0.48 5.45 26.65
C LEU A 629 0.87 4.72 26.74
N GLY A 630 1.46 4.36 25.59
CA GLY A 630 2.71 3.59 25.52
C GLY A 630 3.99 4.39 25.78
N ASN A 631 3.91 5.70 26.00
CA ASN A 631 5.09 6.53 26.25
C ASN A 631 4.90 7.59 27.35
N GLY A 632 3.89 7.39 28.22
CA GLY A 632 3.85 8.06 29.51
C GLY A 632 2.96 9.30 29.58
N GLU A 633 2.02 9.51 28.65
CA GLU A 633 1.06 10.62 28.77
C GLU A 633 0.47 10.69 30.20
N LEU A 634 0.52 11.81 30.86
CA LEU A 634 0.13 12.06 32.25
C LEU A 634 0.94 11.28 33.31
N THR A 635 1.32 10.03 33.06
CA THR A 635 1.90 9.12 34.08
C THR A 635 3.40 9.29 34.21
N ASP A 636 4.06 9.73 33.16
CA ASP A 636 5.50 10.01 33.03
C ASP A 636 5.72 11.08 31.94
N PRO A 637 5.20 12.31 32.16
CA PRO A 637 5.24 13.37 31.15
C PRO A 637 6.68 13.79 30.84
N ASN A 638 6.96 14.05 29.56
CA ASN A 638 8.26 14.56 29.17
C ASN A 638 8.36 16.09 29.43
N GLU A 639 9.55 16.64 29.20
CA GLU A 639 9.90 18.02 29.52
C GLU A 639 9.13 19.07 28.68
N LEU A 640 8.41 18.66 27.66
CA LEU A 640 7.64 19.54 26.77
C LEU A 640 6.15 19.59 27.12
N GLU A 641 5.69 18.71 28.02
CA GLU A 641 4.28 18.74 28.42
C GLU A 641 3.95 20.03 29.17
N SER A 642 3.08 20.85 28.60
CA SER A 642 2.68 22.14 29.12
C SER A 642 1.17 22.34 29.22
N ARG A 643 0.39 21.34 28.78
CA ARG A 643 -1.09 21.36 28.84
C ARG A 643 -1.57 21.25 30.30
N ASP A 644 -2.80 21.67 30.54
CA ASP A 644 -3.46 21.46 31.83
C ASP A 644 -3.56 19.94 32.14
N GLN A 645 -3.32 19.58 33.41
CA GLN A 645 -3.36 18.18 33.83
C GLN A 645 -4.74 17.54 33.64
N GLY A 646 -5.81 18.32 33.67
CA GLY A 646 -7.16 17.84 33.39
C GLY A 646 -7.35 17.48 31.91
N GLU A 647 -6.79 18.31 31.01
CA GLU A 647 -6.79 18.04 29.58
C GLU A 647 -5.98 16.77 29.26
N VAL A 648 -4.74 16.67 29.75
CA VAL A 648 -3.87 15.50 29.55
C VAL A 648 -4.52 14.23 30.12
N ARG A 649 -5.20 14.33 31.26
CA ARG A 649 -5.96 13.21 31.84
C ARG A 649 -7.14 12.78 30.96
N ALA A 650 -7.86 13.71 30.39
CA ALA A 650 -8.97 13.43 29.50
C ALA A 650 -8.49 12.76 28.19
N ASP A 651 -7.38 13.25 27.64
CA ASP A 651 -6.76 12.68 26.45
C ASP A 651 -6.28 11.25 26.69
N LEU A 652 -5.53 10.98 27.77
CA LEU A 652 -5.09 9.64 28.12
C LEU A 652 -6.28 8.71 28.37
N ALA A 653 -7.36 9.20 28.99
CA ALA A 653 -8.56 8.39 29.24
C ALA A 653 -9.23 8.01 27.92
N TRP A 654 -9.39 8.94 26.97
CA TRP A 654 -9.88 8.68 25.61
C TRP A 654 -8.96 7.72 24.83
N ARG A 655 -7.63 7.94 24.85
CA ARG A 655 -6.66 7.02 24.23
C ARG A 655 -6.75 5.61 24.82
N SER A 656 -7.01 5.53 26.12
CA SER A 656 -7.23 4.22 26.79
C SER A 656 -8.48 3.51 26.29
N ASP A 657 -9.54 4.25 25.91
CA ASP A 657 -10.73 3.66 25.29
C ASP A 657 -10.40 3.12 23.88
N LEU A 658 -9.61 3.84 23.08
CA LEU A 658 -9.13 3.34 21.76
C LEU A 658 -8.35 2.03 21.91
N VAL A 659 -7.47 1.98 22.90
CA VAL A 659 -6.65 0.76 23.16
C VAL A 659 -7.53 -0.38 23.66
N ARG A 660 -8.51 -0.17 24.57
CA ARG A 660 -9.45 -1.18 25.02
C ARG A 660 -10.24 -1.78 23.86
N LEU A 661 -10.81 -0.92 22.99
CA LEU A 661 -11.55 -1.35 21.82
C LEU A 661 -10.67 -2.16 20.86
N SER A 662 -9.40 -1.78 20.70
CA SER A 662 -8.45 -2.50 19.86
C SER A 662 -8.07 -3.86 20.47
N LEU A 663 -7.88 -3.94 21.80
CA LEU A 663 -7.66 -5.20 22.50
C LEU A 663 -8.86 -6.15 22.37
N ALA A 664 -10.07 -5.60 22.31
CA ALA A 664 -11.31 -6.37 22.03
C ALA A 664 -11.53 -6.61 20.51
N GLY A 665 -10.48 -6.60 19.69
CA GLY A 665 -10.58 -6.87 18.25
C GLY A 665 -11.14 -5.75 17.40
N ASN A 666 -11.24 -4.53 17.92
CA ASN A 666 -11.84 -3.36 17.26
C ASN A 666 -13.28 -3.63 16.76
N VAL A 667 -14.01 -4.48 17.47
CA VAL A 667 -15.39 -4.88 17.12
C VAL A 667 -16.35 -3.71 17.39
N ARG A 668 -17.07 -3.24 16.37
CA ARG A 668 -17.98 -2.10 16.49
C ARG A 668 -19.09 -2.28 17.53
N GLY A 669 -19.56 -3.49 17.73
CA GLY A 669 -20.58 -3.84 18.71
C GLY A 669 -20.07 -4.08 20.13
N MET A 670 -18.77 -3.94 20.41
CA MET A 670 -18.22 -4.07 21.76
C MET A 670 -18.66 -2.90 22.64
N GLU A 671 -19.22 -3.19 23.81
CA GLU A 671 -19.65 -2.17 24.76
C GLU A 671 -18.59 -1.94 25.84
N ILE A 672 -18.28 -0.69 26.11
CA ILE A 672 -17.37 -0.25 27.18
C ILE A 672 -18.01 0.89 27.98
N LEU A 673 -17.69 0.99 29.27
CA LEU A 673 -17.88 2.24 30.01
C LEU A 673 -16.77 3.19 29.57
N ALA A 674 -17.11 4.16 28.72
CA ALA A 674 -16.16 5.10 28.12
C ALA A 674 -15.65 6.12 29.16
N SER A 675 -14.57 6.78 28.82
CA SER A 675 -13.90 7.81 29.65
C SER A 675 -14.81 8.96 30.09
N ASP A 676 -15.87 9.23 29.33
CA ASP A 676 -16.89 10.25 29.66
C ASP A 676 -17.99 9.73 30.63
N GLY A 677 -17.92 8.47 31.05
CA GLY A 677 -18.85 7.84 32.01
C GLY A 677 -20.12 7.26 31.39
N ARG A 678 -20.20 7.21 30.05
CA ARG A 678 -21.33 6.57 29.36
C ARG A 678 -20.96 5.15 28.93
N TRP A 679 -21.96 4.25 28.96
CA TRP A 679 -21.84 2.98 28.24
C TRP A 679 -22.03 3.26 26.75
N LEU A 680 -21.01 2.98 25.96
CA LEU A 680 -20.98 3.21 24.52
C LEU A 680 -20.52 1.93 23.81
N ARG A 681 -21.12 1.73 22.66
CA ARG A 681 -20.59 0.76 21.70
C ARG A 681 -19.32 1.32 21.06
N GLY A 682 -18.45 0.45 20.57
CA GLY A 682 -17.21 0.85 19.93
C GLY A 682 -17.39 1.78 18.73
N ASP A 683 -18.49 1.64 17.99
CA ASP A 683 -18.83 2.53 16.86
C ASP A 683 -19.49 3.86 17.30
N GLU A 684 -19.80 4.04 18.57
CA GLU A 684 -20.28 5.29 19.17
C GLU A 684 -19.15 6.09 19.85
N VAL A 685 -18.01 5.48 20.13
CA VAL A 685 -16.81 6.17 20.60
C VAL A 685 -16.16 6.90 19.44
N GLY A 686 -15.92 8.21 19.57
CA GLY A 686 -15.39 9.05 18.49
C GLY A 686 -13.87 8.91 18.30
N TYR A 687 -13.44 8.95 17.05
CA TYR A 687 -12.06 9.11 16.60
C TYR A 687 -12.04 10.10 15.43
N GLY A 688 -11.82 11.38 15.72
CA GLY A 688 -12.02 12.45 14.75
C GLY A 688 -13.44 12.45 14.17
N SER A 689 -13.59 12.38 12.87
CA SER A 689 -14.88 12.25 12.18
C SER A 689 -15.35 10.81 11.98
N SER A 690 -14.57 9.83 12.45
CA SER A 690 -14.81 8.39 12.27
C SER A 690 -15.08 7.70 13.61
N PRO A 691 -15.65 6.48 13.62
CA PRO A 691 -15.78 5.69 14.83
C PRO A 691 -14.42 5.12 15.30
N ALA A 692 -14.28 4.91 16.61
CA ALA A 692 -13.12 4.25 17.19
C ALA A 692 -13.03 2.77 16.81
N ALA A 693 -14.17 2.04 16.82
CA ALA A 693 -14.22 0.67 16.34
C ALA A 693 -15.01 0.57 15.04
N TYR A 694 -14.47 -0.18 14.08
CA TYR A 694 -15.02 -0.28 12.72
C TYR A 694 -15.18 -1.72 12.23
N GLY A 695 -14.64 -2.73 12.92
CA GLY A 695 -14.69 -4.12 12.50
C GLY A 695 -16.04 -4.80 12.79
N ASP A 696 -16.55 -5.57 11.84
CA ASP A 696 -17.66 -6.49 12.07
C ASP A 696 -17.18 -7.78 12.76
N GLN A 697 -15.93 -8.17 12.45
CA GLN A 697 -15.20 -9.27 13.05
C GLN A 697 -13.81 -8.82 13.53
N PRO A 698 -13.18 -9.50 14.49
CA PRO A 698 -11.82 -9.17 14.93
C PRO A 698 -10.77 -9.18 13.81
N ALA A 699 -10.93 -10.04 12.80
CA ALA A 699 -10.04 -10.12 11.64
C ALA A 699 -10.10 -8.91 10.70
N ASP A 700 -11.12 -8.06 10.80
CA ASP A 700 -11.28 -6.87 9.97
C ASP A 700 -10.31 -5.74 10.36
N SER A 701 -9.57 -5.89 11.45
CA SER A 701 -8.70 -4.86 12.01
C SER A 701 -7.31 -5.45 12.29
N VAL A 702 -6.28 -4.97 11.60
CA VAL A 702 -4.89 -5.37 11.84
C VAL A 702 -4.23 -4.39 12.80
N ALA A 703 -3.97 -4.84 14.04
CA ALA A 703 -3.38 -4.00 15.09
C ALA A 703 -1.87 -3.83 14.87
N TYR A 704 -1.35 -2.60 14.97
CA TYR A 704 0.08 -2.29 14.87
C TYR A 704 0.44 -1.03 15.66
N VAL A 705 1.69 -0.89 16.04
CA VAL A 705 2.24 0.32 16.68
C VAL A 705 3.32 1.00 15.84
N SER A 706 3.97 0.25 14.97
CA SER A 706 4.92 0.74 13.97
C SER A 706 4.88 -0.17 12.74
N SER A 707 5.22 0.39 11.59
CA SER A 707 5.39 -0.30 10.32
C SER A 707 6.66 0.22 9.64
N TYR A 708 6.93 -0.19 8.40
CA TYR A 708 8.06 0.35 7.64
C TYR A 708 7.95 1.87 7.42
N GLU A 709 6.75 2.44 7.42
CA GLU A 709 6.50 3.89 7.32
C GLU A 709 6.71 4.61 8.67
N GLY A 710 7.33 5.78 8.60
CA GLY A 710 7.60 6.60 9.78
C GLY A 710 8.76 6.07 10.61
N GLU A 711 8.88 6.61 11.82
CA GLU A 711 9.92 6.20 12.77
C GLU A 711 9.68 4.77 13.27
N THR A 712 10.76 4.04 13.56
CA THR A 712 10.67 2.76 14.27
C THR A 712 10.07 2.95 15.66
N LEU A 713 9.58 1.88 16.28
CA LEU A 713 9.03 1.96 17.65
C LEU A 713 10.05 2.52 18.63
N PHE A 714 11.31 2.05 18.59
CA PHE A 714 12.37 2.52 19.45
C PHE A 714 12.70 4.01 19.22
N ASP A 715 12.77 4.47 17.98
CA ASP A 715 13.01 5.87 17.64
C ASP A 715 11.87 6.77 18.16
N ARG A 716 10.63 6.33 18.00
CA ARG A 716 9.45 7.04 18.49
C ARG A 716 9.40 7.14 20.02
N LEU A 717 9.69 6.03 20.70
CA LEU A 717 9.84 6.04 22.17
C LEU A 717 10.99 6.93 22.61
N THR A 718 12.07 7.02 21.83
CA THR A 718 13.21 7.89 22.16
C THR A 718 12.83 9.36 22.04
N TYR A 719 12.01 9.75 21.08
CA TYR A 719 11.47 11.11 21.02
C TYR A 719 10.58 11.45 22.22
N LYS A 720 9.68 10.55 22.60
CA LYS A 720 8.53 10.87 23.45
C LYS A 720 8.72 10.60 24.94
N LEU A 721 9.53 9.61 25.31
CA LEU A 721 9.81 9.33 26.73
C LEU A 721 10.67 10.44 27.34
N PRO A 722 10.52 10.73 28.65
CA PRO A 722 11.37 11.70 29.35
C PRO A 722 12.85 11.46 29.11
N ALA A 723 13.63 12.54 29.03
CA ALA A 723 15.06 12.45 28.80
C ALA A 723 15.80 11.64 29.90
N SER A 724 15.25 11.59 31.11
CA SER A 724 15.77 10.85 32.26
C SER A 724 15.44 9.35 32.26
N THR A 725 14.56 8.86 31.35
CA THR A 725 14.15 7.44 31.30
C THR A 725 15.37 6.56 31.01
N SER A 726 15.61 5.58 31.88
CA SER A 726 16.71 4.62 31.72
C SER A 726 16.52 3.72 30.50
N MET A 727 17.62 3.15 29.95
CA MET A 727 17.52 2.20 28.84
C MET A 727 16.71 0.97 29.22
N ALA A 728 16.87 0.46 30.44
CA ALA A 728 16.06 -0.65 30.94
C ALA A 728 14.56 -0.35 30.92
N ASP A 729 14.17 0.89 31.25
CA ASP A 729 12.79 1.33 31.21
C ASP A 729 12.29 1.53 29.75
N ARG A 730 13.16 2.00 28.84
CA ARG A 730 12.85 2.09 27.39
C ARG A 730 12.61 0.71 26.79
N VAL A 731 13.41 -0.27 27.14
CA VAL A 731 13.20 -1.70 26.77
C VAL A 731 11.82 -2.15 27.23
N ARG A 732 11.47 -1.88 28.48
CA ARG A 732 10.15 -2.28 29.01
C ARG A 732 9.00 -1.58 28.29
N MET A 733 9.11 -0.29 28.01
CA MET A 733 8.07 0.44 27.26
C MET A 733 7.93 -0.09 25.83
N ASN A 734 9.03 -0.45 25.16
CA ASN A 734 8.99 -1.13 23.86
C ASN A 734 8.19 -2.45 23.96
N THR A 735 8.48 -3.25 25.01
CA THR A 735 7.75 -4.51 25.27
C THR A 735 6.26 -4.28 25.56
N VAL A 736 5.91 -3.25 26.35
CA VAL A 736 4.51 -2.88 26.63
C VAL A 736 3.77 -2.49 25.33
N CYS A 737 4.40 -1.70 24.45
CA CYS A 737 3.80 -1.32 23.18
C CYS A 737 3.54 -2.54 22.27
N LEU A 738 4.52 -3.46 22.18
CA LEU A 738 4.36 -4.72 21.43
C LEU A 738 3.30 -5.62 22.07
N ALA A 739 3.20 -5.65 23.40
CA ALA A 739 2.19 -6.43 24.12
C ALA A 739 0.76 -5.97 23.84
N ILE A 740 0.53 -4.65 23.73
CA ILE A 740 -0.81 -4.11 23.45
C ILE A 740 -1.37 -4.67 22.13
N VAL A 741 -0.55 -4.79 21.10
CA VAL A 741 -1.00 -5.34 19.81
C VAL A 741 -0.96 -6.87 19.82
N ALA A 742 -0.01 -7.49 20.49
CA ALA A 742 0.12 -8.94 20.52
C ALA A 742 -0.93 -9.64 21.40
N LEU A 743 -1.45 -9.03 22.46
CA LEU A 743 -2.39 -9.63 23.41
C LEU A 743 -3.86 -9.27 23.15
N GLY A 744 -4.15 -8.60 22.02
CA GLY A 744 -5.51 -8.30 21.59
C GLY A 744 -6.14 -9.43 20.77
N GLN A 745 -7.43 -9.28 20.49
CA GLN A 745 -8.25 -10.25 19.75
C GLN A 745 -8.13 -10.13 18.21
N SER A 746 -7.31 -9.19 17.70
CA SER A 746 -7.09 -8.94 16.26
C SER A 746 -5.80 -9.58 15.75
N PRO A 747 -5.65 -9.76 14.43
CA PRO A 747 -4.34 -9.90 13.81
C PRO A 747 -3.39 -8.81 14.29
N CYS A 748 -2.14 -9.13 14.54
CA CYS A 748 -1.14 -8.14 14.93
C CYS A 748 0.02 -8.09 13.91
N LEU A 749 0.54 -6.88 13.68
CA LEU A 749 1.69 -6.64 12.82
C LEU A 749 2.85 -6.06 13.65
N TRP A 750 4.02 -6.70 13.55
CA TRP A 750 5.28 -6.19 14.05
C TRP A 750 6.22 -5.86 12.88
N ALA A 751 6.72 -4.63 12.85
CA ALA A 751 7.76 -4.24 11.90
C ALA A 751 9.07 -4.96 12.25
N GLY A 752 9.77 -5.48 11.25
CA GLY A 752 10.98 -6.29 11.42
C GLY A 752 12.05 -5.60 12.27
N GLY A 753 12.50 -6.29 13.33
CA GLY A 753 13.47 -5.81 14.30
C GLY A 753 12.90 -4.98 15.46
N SER A 754 11.58 -4.78 15.56
CA SER A 754 10.97 -4.07 16.69
C SER A 754 11.30 -4.72 18.04
N GLU A 755 11.40 -6.03 18.10
CA GLU A 755 11.82 -6.82 19.25
C GLU A 755 13.33 -6.70 19.56
N LEU A 756 14.12 -6.22 18.59
CA LEU A 756 15.55 -5.92 18.71
C LEU A 756 15.82 -4.44 18.98
N LEU A 757 14.82 -3.64 19.32
CA LEU A 757 14.89 -2.18 19.48
C LEU A 757 15.41 -1.47 18.21
N ARG A 758 15.10 -1.98 17.03
CA ARG A 758 15.60 -1.42 15.76
C ARG A 758 15.42 0.07 15.69
N SER A 759 16.47 0.77 15.28
CA SER A 759 16.50 2.20 15.01
C SER A 759 16.93 2.46 13.56
N LYS A 760 16.32 3.46 12.95
CA LYS A 760 16.75 4.06 11.68
C LYS A 760 17.38 5.44 11.92
N SER A 761 18.02 5.62 13.10
CA SER A 761 18.67 6.87 13.49
C SER A 761 17.71 8.08 13.49
N LEU A 762 16.47 7.86 13.97
CA LEU A 762 15.38 8.85 14.04
C LEU A 762 14.83 9.27 12.67
N ASP A 763 15.03 8.48 11.62
CA ASP A 763 14.52 8.81 10.29
C ASP A 763 12.99 8.78 10.24
N ALA A 764 12.39 9.89 9.82
CA ALA A 764 10.94 10.02 9.68
C ALA A 764 10.38 9.34 8.41
N CYS A 765 11.24 9.11 7.40
CA CYS A 765 10.87 8.42 6.16
C CYS A 765 12.13 7.90 5.46
N SER A 766 12.37 6.60 5.58
CA SER A 766 13.61 5.97 5.16
C SER A 766 13.59 5.39 3.74
N CYS A 767 12.62 5.79 2.90
CA CYS A 767 12.48 5.27 1.52
C CYS A 767 13.73 5.47 0.65
N ASP A 768 14.42 6.61 0.83
CA ASP A 768 15.62 6.98 0.07
C ASP A 768 16.87 7.06 0.97
N SER A 769 16.87 6.33 2.10
CA SER A 769 17.94 6.40 3.10
C SER A 769 18.99 5.30 2.95
N GLY A 770 18.90 4.52 1.90
CA GLY A 770 19.86 3.47 1.56
C GLY A 770 20.02 2.40 2.62
N ASP A 771 20.92 1.46 2.36
CA ASP A 771 21.25 0.38 3.30
C ASP A 771 21.81 0.88 4.63
N HIS A 772 22.52 2.02 4.62
CA HIS A 772 23.17 2.53 5.81
C HIS A 772 22.20 2.77 6.97
N PHE A 773 21.01 3.31 6.71
CA PHE A 773 20.00 3.56 7.75
C PHE A 773 19.02 2.40 7.92
N ASN A 774 18.78 1.60 6.87
CA ASN A 774 17.72 0.62 6.81
C ASN A 774 18.12 -0.81 7.18
N ALA A 775 19.39 -1.21 6.95
CA ALA A 775 19.82 -2.59 7.18
C ALA A 775 19.63 -3.06 8.63
N ILE A 776 19.08 -4.26 8.81
CA ILE A 776 18.84 -4.88 10.12
C ILE A 776 20.12 -5.59 10.60
N ASP A 777 20.49 -5.40 11.86
CA ASP A 777 21.58 -6.14 12.52
C ASP A 777 21.01 -7.30 13.35
N TRP A 778 21.04 -8.51 12.79
CA TRP A 778 20.57 -9.73 13.45
C TRP A 778 21.54 -10.25 14.52
N SER A 779 22.76 -9.69 14.63
CA SER A 779 23.75 -10.12 15.62
C SER A 779 23.35 -9.74 17.06
N GLY A 780 22.42 -8.79 17.21
CA GLY A 780 22.04 -8.22 18.51
C GLY A 780 23.14 -7.40 19.18
N ARG A 781 24.19 -6.99 18.43
CA ARG A 781 25.28 -6.15 18.95
C ARG A 781 24.95 -4.68 18.89
N THR A 782 24.25 -4.27 17.82
CA THR A 782 23.77 -2.91 17.58
C THR A 782 22.31 -2.95 17.14
N ASN A 783 21.65 -1.80 17.20
CA ASN A 783 20.24 -1.69 16.76
C ASN A 783 20.03 -0.65 15.64
N GLY A 784 21.11 -0.07 15.11
CA GLY A 784 21.04 1.00 14.10
C GLY A 784 21.07 2.43 14.68
N TRP A 785 21.01 2.60 16.02
CA TRP A 785 21.10 3.92 16.65
C TRP A 785 22.46 4.59 16.41
N GLY A 786 22.43 5.91 16.13
CA GLY A 786 23.65 6.69 16.00
C GLY A 786 24.38 6.55 14.67
N ARG A 787 23.75 6.06 13.62
CA ARG A 787 24.31 5.97 12.26
C ARG A 787 24.48 7.34 11.56
N GLY A 788 24.29 8.45 12.25
CA GLY A 788 24.35 9.81 11.75
C GLY A 788 22.98 10.46 11.68
N LEU A 789 22.93 11.76 11.33
CA LEU A 789 21.67 12.41 11.02
C LEU A 789 21.05 11.77 9.78
N PRO A 790 19.72 11.54 9.76
CA PRO A 790 19.06 10.98 8.59
C PRO A 790 18.99 11.98 7.42
N PRO A 791 18.74 11.52 6.17
CA PRO A 791 18.63 12.37 4.99
C PRO A 791 17.67 13.55 5.16
N ALA A 792 18.01 14.69 4.54
CA ALA A 792 17.36 15.98 4.75
C ALA A 792 15.88 16.00 4.38
N GLY A 793 15.45 15.25 3.36
CA GLY A 793 14.13 15.34 2.73
C GLY A 793 12.96 15.54 3.70
N ARG A 794 12.76 14.59 4.62
CA ARG A 794 11.72 14.65 5.67
C ARG A 794 12.26 15.02 7.06
N ASN A 795 13.57 15.24 7.20
CA ASN A 795 14.21 15.37 8.51
C ASN A 795 14.84 16.74 8.77
N PHE A 796 15.03 17.58 7.74
CA PHE A 796 15.78 18.82 7.86
C PHE A 796 15.29 19.71 9.02
N ASP A 797 14.00 19.91 9.14
CA ASP A 797 13.39 20.71 10.20
C ASP A 797 13.55 20.08 11.60
N ARG A 798 13.77 18.77 11.65
CA ARG A 798 13.94 17.97 12.87
C ARG A 798 15.42 17.79 13.26
N TRP A 799 16.37 18.15 12.42
CA TRP A 799 17.80 17.88 12.65
C TRP A 799 18.34 18.47 13.95
N VAL A 800 17.85 19.63 14.40
CA VAL A 800 18.28 20.23 15.69
C VAL A 800 17.91 19.30 16.85
N ILE A 801 16.72 18.73 16.83
CA ILE A 801 16.20 17.79 17.83
C ILE A 801 16.98 16.47 17.72
N GLN A 802 17.08 15.94 16.52
CA GLN A 802 17.75 14.67 16.23
C GLN A 802 19.22 14.69 16.61
N ALA A 803 19.93 15.78 16.30
CA ALA A 803 21.33 15.95 16.69
C ALA A 803 21.49 15.93 18.22
N GLY A 804 20.59 16.59 18.96
CA GLY A 804 20.60 16.60 20.42
C GLY A 804 20.41 15.21 21.03
N LEU A 805 19.51 14.40 20.47
CA LEU A 805 19.26 13.03 20.92
C LEU A 805 20.38 12.07 20.52
N LEU A 806 20.80 12.11 19.25
CA LEU A 806 21.84 11.23 18.71
C LEU A 806 23.24 11.49 19.33
N ALA A 807 23.46 12.68 19.91
CA ALA A 807 24.69 12.99 20.65
C ALA A 807 24.75 12.36 22.05
N ARG A 808 23.64 11.74 22.52
CA ARG A 808 23.53 11.16 23.87
C ARG A 808 23.97 9.68 23.89
N PRO A 809 25.07 9.33 24.54
CA PRO A 809 25.54 7.94 24.58
C PRO A 809 24.66 7.02 25.44
N ASP A 810 23.92 7.58 26.42
CA ASP A 810 22.99 6.83 27.28
C ASP A 810 21.71 6.36 26.54
N LEU A 811 21.48 6.85 25.33
CA LEU A 811 20.39 6.39 24.45
C LEU A 811 20.82 5.25 23.48
N THR A 812 22.07 4.82 23.55
CA THR A 812 22.57 3.67 22.78
C THR A 812 22.32 2.38 23.55
N PRO A 813 21.45 1.46 23.07
CA PRO A 813 21.24 0.19 23.74
C PRO A 813 22.49 -0.67 23.72
N SER A 814 22.77 -1.34 24.84
CA SER A 814 23.80 -2.37 24.90
C SER A 814 23.27 -3.70 24.29
N SER A 815 24.17 -4.62 23.98
CA SER A 815 23.77 -5.97 23.53
C SER A 815 22.92 -6.72 24.56
N SER A 816 23.09 -6.42 25.85
CA SER A 816 22.24 -6.98 26.91
C SER A 816 20.83 -6.38 26.92
N ASP A 817 20.68 -5.10 26.59
CA ASP A 817 19.36 -4.45 26.45
C ASP A 817 18.60 -5.04 25.26
N ILE A 818 19.27 -5.21 24.11
CA ILE A 818 18.71 -5.83 22.91
C ILE A 818 18.30 -7.28 23.18
N ALA A 819 19.18 -8.05 23.84
CA ALA A 819 18.86 -9.44 24.19
C ALA A 819 17.68 -9.54 25.17
N SER A 820 17.57 -8.60 26.12
CA SER A 820 16.44 -8.53 27.06
C SER A 820 15.14 -8.19 26.34
N ALA A 821 15.13 -7.19 25.44
CA ALA A 821 13.98 -6.83 24.63
C ALA A 821 13.47 -8.02 23.79
N ARG A 822 14.40 -8.68 23.06
CA ARG A 822 14.10 -9.88 22.27
C ARG A 822 13.48 -10.98 23.11
N ALA A 823 14.07 -11.31 24.23
CA ALA A 823 13.58 -12.39 25.09
C ALA A 823 12.16 -12.09 25.62
N GLN A 824 11.91 -10.85 26.09
CA GLN A 824 10.58 -10.43 26.54
C GLN A 824 9.56 -10.48 25.40
N ALA A 825 9.91 -10.04 24.19
CA ALA A 825 9.03 -10.10 23.04
C ALA A 825 8.65 -11.54 22.63
N LEU A 826 9.62 -12.47 22.66
CA LEU A 826 9.37 -13.90 22.42
C LEU A 826 8.43 -14.51 23.48
N ASP A 827 8.55 -14.12 24.74
CA ASP A 827 7.65 -14.59 25.80
C ASP A 827 6.22 -14.07 25.60
N LEU A 828 6.03 -12.84 25.07
CA LEU A 828 4.70 -12.32 24.69
C LEU A 828 4.04 -13.14 23.57
N LEU A 829 4.80 -13.50 22.53
CA LEU A 829 4.28 -14.32 21.42
C LEU A 829 3.90 -15.72 21.91
N ARG A 830 4.72 -16.32 22.78
CA ARG A 830 4.39 -17.62 23.41
C ARG A 830 3.14 -17.53 24.29
N ALA A 831 3.01 -16.43 25.04
CA ALA A 831 1.79 -16.19 25.84
C ALA A 831 0.54 -16.08 24.95
N ARG A 832 0.60 -15.33 23.83
CA ARG A 832 -0.48 -15.25 22.86
C ARG A 832 -0.90 -16.63 22.34
N ARG A 833 0.07 -17.52 22.07
CA ARG A 833 -0.17 -18.85 21.51
C ARG A 833 -0.53 -19.91 22.56
N SER A 834 -0.46 -19.57 23.85
CA SER A 834 -0.69 -20.55 24.92
C SER A 834 -2.14 -20.95 25.09
N THR A 835 -3.09 -20.18 24.57
CA THR A 835 -4.52 -20.44 24.70
C THR A 835 -5.31 -19.82 23.53
N PRO A 836 -6.37 -20.50 23.03
CA PRO A 836 -7.28 -19.94 22.05
C PRO A 836 -8.10 -18.75 22.57
N LEU A 837 -8.19 -18.54 23.88
CA LEU A 837 -8.91 -17.43 24.49
C LEU A 837 -8.31 -16.06 24.09
N LEU A 838 -7.02 -15.99 23.74
CA LEU A 838 -6.38 -14.80 23.18
C LEU A 838 -6.61 -14.63 21.66
N CYS A 839 -7.46 -15.52 21.06
CA CYS A 839 -7.90 -15.43 19.67
C CYS A 839 -9.28 -16.05 19.51
N LEU A 840 -10.32 -15.40 20.02
CA LEU A 840 -11.70 -15.89 19.94
C LEU A 840 -12.26 -15.91 18.49
N GLY A 841 -11.69 -15.14 17.58
CA GLY A 841 -11.96 -15.17 16.15
C GLY A 841 -13.30 -14.60 15.71
N ARG A 842 -14.30 -14.52 16.58
CA ARG A 842 -15.67 -14.11 16.29
C ARG A 842 -16.12 -12.96 17.19
N ALA A 843 -16.81 -12.00 16.61
CA ALA A 843 -17.29 -10.82 17.32
C ALA A 843 -18.32 -11.12 18.43
N ASP A 844 -19.17 -12.12 18.24
CA ASP A 844 -20.12 -12.57 19.29
C ASP A 844 -19.38 -13.13 20.50
N LEU A 845 -18.39 -14.01 20.30
CA LEU A 845 -17.58 -14.56 21.39
C LEU A 845 -16.78 -13.46 22.12
N VAL A 846 -16.25 -12.49 21.38
CA VAL A 846 -15.55 -11.35 21.99
C VAL A 846 -16.51 -10.54 22.88
N ARG A 847 -17.70 -10.23 22.41
CA ARG A 847 -18.70 -9.46 23.18
C ARG A 847 -19.21 -10.21 24.42
N GLU A 848 -19.28 -11.53 24.36
CA GLU A 848 -19.75 -12.37 25.47
C GLU A 848 -18.67 -12.57 26.54
N ARG A 849 -17.40 -12.76 26.12
CA ARG A 849 -16.32 -13.25 26.98
C ARG A 849 -15.30 -12.19 27.39
N VAL A 850 -15.13 -11.11 26.59
CA VAL A 850 -14.16 -10.04 26.88
C VAL A 850 -14.81 -8.93 27.67
N SER A 851 -14.17 -8.51 28.76
CA SER A 851 -14.61 -7.39 29.57
C SER A 851 -13.43 -6.56 30.10
N PHE A 852 -13.72 -5.30 30.45
CA PHE A 852 -12.77 -4.37 31.05
C PHE A 852 -13.30 -3.93 32.42
N PRO A 853 -13.00 -4.66 33.50
CA PRO A 853 -13.56 -4.39 34.83
C PRO A 853 -13.12 -3.04 35.41
N VAL A 854 -12.05 -2.43 34.86
CA VAL A 854 -11.54 -1.12 35.26
C VAL A 854 -11.53 -0.20 34.03
N CYS A 855 -12.63 0.49 33.81
CA CYS A 855 -12.82 1.44 32.70
C CYS A 855 -13.63 2.66 33.16
N GLY A 856 -13.88 3.61 32.26
CA GLY A 856 -14.61 4.83 32.56
C GLY A 856 -13.81 5.87 33.39
N PRO A 857 -14.48 6.88 33.94
CA PRO A 857 -13.83 8.01 34.65
C PRO A 857 -13.01 7.63 35.89
N GLY A 858 -13.31 6.46 36.48
CA GLY A 858 -12.60 5.93 37.66
C GLY A 858 -11.39 5.05 37.33
N ALA A 859 -11.09 4.84 36.05
CA ALA A 859 -9.97 4.01 35.63
C ALA A 859 -8.64 4.65 36.06
N GLN A 860 -7.70 3.81 36.49
CA GLN A 860 -6.36 4.25 36.83
C GLN A 860 -5.61 4.64 35.52
N PRO A 861 -5.12 5.88 35.39
CA PRO A 861 -4.41 6.33 34.20
C PRO A 861 -3.20 5.46 33.87
N GLY A 862 -3.02 5.10 32.60
CA GLY A 862 -1.90 4.29 32.11
C GLY A 862 -2.02 2.79 32.47
N VAL A 863 -3.18 2.32 32.96
CA VAL A 863 -3.44 0.90 33.29
C VAL A 863 -4.65 0.39 32.51
N ILE A 864 -4.48 -0.73 31.82
CA ILE A 864 -5.58 -1.45 31.16
C ILE A 864 -5.64 -2.88 31.68
N ILE A 865 -6.84 -3.32 32.02
CA ILE A 865 -7.12 -4.69 32.47
C ILE A 865 -8.22 -5.27 31.60
N MET A 866 -7.91 -6.37 30.94
CA MET A 866 -8.84 -7.14 30.12
C MET A 866 -9.01 -8.52 30.76
N VAL A 867 -10.26 -8.92 30.94
CA VAL A 867 -10.63 -10.27 31.37
C VAL A 867 -11.28 -10.97 30.19
N ILE A 868 -10.88 -12.22 29.97
CA ILE A 868 -11.52 -13.13 29.04
C ILE A 868 -12.02 -14.29 29.88
N ASP A 869 -13.33 -14.46 29.95
CA ASP A 869 -14.01 -15.45 30.81
C ASP A 869 -14.56 -16.59 29.94
N ASP A 870 -13.98 -17.79 30.05
CA ASP A 870 -14.43 -18.93 29.25
C ASP A 870 -15.75 -19.52 29.74
N GLY A 871 -16.12 -19.29 31.01
CA GLY A 871 -17.43 -19.63 31.56
C GLY A 871 -18.58 -18.72 31.09
N ALA A 872 -18.28 -17.59 30.41
CA ALA A 872 -19.28 -16.70 29.85
C ALA A 872 -19.79 -17.20 28.49
N GLY A 873 -21.09 -17.17 28.24
CA GLY A 873 -21.69 -17.64 26.99
C GLY A 873 -21.84 -19.17 26.90
N GLU A 874 -22.13 -19.67 25.69
CA GLU A 874 -22.28 -21.09 25.41
C GLU A 874 -20.96 -21.70 24.87
N GLY A 875 -20.64 -22.90 25.34
CA GLY A 875 -19.50 -23.71 24.92
C GLY A 875 -18.21 -23.37 25.66
N ASP A 876 -17.33 -24.33 25.71
CA ASP A 876 -16.00 -24.30 26.30
C ASP A 876 -14.98 -24.10 25.15
N ILE A 877 -14.22 -23.01 25.14
CA ILE A 877 -13.26 -22.68 24.10
C ILE A 877 -11.88 -23.29 24.41
N ASP A 878 -11.47 -23.25 25.68
CA ASP A 878 -10.22 -23.86 26.13
C ASP A 878 -10.48 -24.81 27.32
N PRO A 879 -10.63 -26.10 27.07
CA PRO A 879 -10.92 -27.08 28.15
C PRO A 879 -9.88 -27.14 29.29
N ALA A 880 -8.78 -26.44 29.17
CA ALA A 880 -7.74 -26.39 30.19
C ALA A 880 -7.79 -25.11 31.03
N LEU A 881 -8.55 -24.09 30.62
CA LEU A 881 -8.59 -22.79 31.30
C LEU A 881 -10.01 -22.26 31.48
N ASP A 882 -10.31 -21.78 32.69
CA ASP A 882 -11.56 -21.05 32.98
C ASP A 882 -11.53 -19.59 32.59
N GLY A 883 -10.29 -19.02 32.37
CA GLY A 883 -10.19 -17.63 31.94
C GLY A 883 -8.75 -17.08 31.83
N VAL A 884 -8.68 -15.91 31.26
CA VAL A 884 -7.41 -15.13 31.09
C VAL A 884 -7.60 -13.73 31.62
N LEU A 885 -6.61 -13.24 32.35
CA LEU A 885 -6.50 -11.87 32.81
C LEU A 885 -5.25 -11.21 32.20
N VAL A 886 -5.43 -10.24 31.31
CA VAL A 886 -4.36 -9.44 30.73
C VAL A 886 -4.28 -8.11 31.47
N VAL A 887 -3.10 -7.79 32.03
CA VAL A 887 -2.86 -6.52 32.72
C VAL A 887 -1.71 -5.77 32.06
N ILE A 888 -2.00 -4.57 31.60
CA ILE A 888 -1.03 -3.66 30.99
C ILE A 888 -0.85 -2.47 31.92
N ASN A 889 0.33 -2.37 32.55
CA ASN A 889 0.75 -1.24 33.36
C ASN A 889 1.84 -0.46 32.60
N ALA A 890 1.47 0.62 31.92
CA ALA A 890 2.39 1.52 31.22
C ALA A 890 3.00 2.59 32.14
N THR A 891 2.62 2.61 33.43
CA THR A 891 3.12 3.62 34.39
C THR A 891 4.52 3.30 34.91
N PRO A 892 5.31 4.29 35.36
CA PRO A 892 6.63 4.06 35.94
C PRO A 892 6.59 3.52 37.40
N ARG A 893 5.43 3.07 37.88
CA ARG A 893 5.21 2.61 39.24
C ARG A 893 4.54 1.24 39.26
N GLU A 894 4.79 0.51 40.35
CA GLU A 894 4.00 -0.68 40.66
C GLU A 894 2.55 -0.28 40.92
N VAL A 895 1.63 -1.04 40.36
CA VAL A 895 0.18 -0.80 40.51
C VAL A 895 -0.46 -1.96 41.25
N THR A 896 -1.38 -1.60 42.16
CA THR A 896 -2.28 -2.53 42.84
C THR A 896 -3.69 -2.15 42.49
N GLN A 897 -4.43 -3.06 41.82
CA GLN A 897 -5.77 -2.82 41.35
C GLN A 897 -6.73 -3.91 41.87
N ARG A 898 -7.80 -3.49 42.52
CA ARG A 898 -8.88 -4.39 42.95
C ARG A 898 -9.86 -4.61 41.80
N LEU A 899 -10.26 -5.86 41.62
CA LEU A 899 -11.21 -6.35 40.63
C LEU A 899 -12.35 -7.06 41.34
N ASP A 900 -13.41 -6.31 41.70
CA ASP A 900 -14.50 -6.82 42.52
C ASP A 900 -15.21 -8.03 41.89
N THR A 901 -15.28 -8.10 40.57
CA THR A 901 -15.87 -9.20 39.82
C THR A 901 -14.98 -10.44 39.75
N GLN A 902 -13.71 -10.34 40.20
CA GLN A 902 -12.75 -11.46 40.15
C GLN A 902 -12.41 -12.04 41.52
N VAL A 903 -13.15 -11.64 42.58
CA VAL A 903 -12.98 -12.21 43.93
C VAL A 903 -13.29 -13.70 43.93
N GLY A 904 -12.40 -14.51 44.49
CA GLY A 904 -12.52 -15.96 44.55
C GLY A 904 -11.89 -16.72 43.38
N ARG A 905 -11.53 -16.05 42.28
CA ARG A 905 -10.86 -16.68 41.14
C ARG A 905 -9.36 -16.94 41.43
N LEU A 906 -8.76 -17.89 40.75
CA LEU A 906 -7.41 -18.39 41.06
C LEU A 906 -6.43 -18.11 39.93
N PHE A 907 -6.26 -16.82 39.58
CA PHE A 907 -5.36 -16.42 38.52
C PHE A 907 -3.88 -16.58 38.92
N THR A 908 -3.10 -17.25 38.06
CA THR A 908 -1.65 -17.40 38.18
C THR A 908 -0.95 -16.88 36.90
N LEU A 909 0.29 -16.43 37.01
CA LEU A 909 1.05 -15.97 35.82
C LEU A 909 1.19 -17.13 34.82
N CYS A 910 0.89 -16.90 33.55
CA CYS A 910 0.97 -17.92 32.50
C CYS A 910 2.41 -18.49 32.38
N ASP A 911 2.52 -19.75 32.01
CA ASP A 911 3.80 -20.48 31.95
C ASP A 911 4.86 -19.77 31.07
N ALA A 912 4.45 -19.21 29.94
CA ALA A 912 5.36 -18.49 29.05
C ALA A 912 6.10 -17.34 29.77
N GLN A 913 5.45 -16.62 30.67
CA GLN A 913 6.05 -15.54 31.44
C GLN A 913 6.64 -16.04 32.78
N ALA A 914 5.99 -17.02 33.44
CA ALA A 914 6.48 -17.59 34.70
C ALA A 914 7.86 -18.26 34.53
N GLN A 915 8.06 -18.95 33.42
CA GLN A 915 9.33 -19.60 33.05
C GLN A 915 10.20 -18.73 32.13
N GLY A 916 9.66 -17.62 31.62
CA GLY A 916 10.28 -16.72 30.66
C GLY A 916 11.50 -15.97 31.19
N ALA A 917 12.05 -15.07 30.38
CA ALA A 917 13.29 -14.35 30.65
C ALA A 917 13.12 -13.11 31.54
N ASP A 918 11.92 -12.52 31.61
CA ASP A 918 11.69 -11.27 32.35
C ASP A 918 11.52 -11.51 33.86
N PRO A 919 12.50 -11.13 34.71
CA PRO A 919 12.39 -11.32 36.16
C PRO A 919 11.36 -10.39 36.81
N ILE A 920 11.02 -9.27 36.14
CA ILE A 920 10.13 -8.24 36.67
C ILE A 920 8.67 -8.71 36.55
N VAL A 921 8.26 -9.24 35.39
CA VAL A 921 6.88 -9.75 35.22
C VAL A 921 6.56 -10.87 36.20
N LYS A 922 7.57 -11.67 36.60
CA LYS A 922 7.45 -12.74 37.60
C LYS A 922 7.05 -12.25 38.99
N ALA A 923 7.16 -10.94 39.27
CA ALA A 923 6.68 -10.36 40.52
C ALA A 923 5.18 -10.02 40.52
N THR A 924 4.50 -10.21 39.38
CA THR A 924 3.04 -10.06 39.29
C THR A 924 2.35 -11.09 40.18
N ARG A 925 1.34 -10.65 40.95
CA ARG A 925 0.58 -11.50 41.89
C ARG A 925 -0.91 -11.17 41.83
N PHE A 926 -1.72 -12.17 41.97
CA PHE A 926 -3.15 -12.04 42.18
C PHE A 926 -3.53 -12.61 43.56
N ASP A 927 -4.33 -11.85 44.33
CA ASP A 927 -4.88 -12.30 45.62
C ASP A 927 -6.34 -12.67 45.39
N PRO A 928 -6.72 -13.96 45.43
CA PRO A 928 -8.06 -14.40 45.21
C PRO A 928 -9.01 -13.96 46.32
N THR A 929 -8.53 -13.73 47.53
CA THR A 929 -9.35 -13.35 48.66
C THR A 929 -9.94 -11.96 48.51
N THR A 930 -9.16 -11.06 47.94
CA THR A 930 -9.54 -9.65 47.74
C THR A 930 -9.86 -9.29 46.29
N GLY A 931 -9.58 -10.21 45.34
CA GLY A 931 -9.69 -9.96 43.93
C GLY A 931 -8.66 -8.89 43.45
N THR A 932 -7.48 -8.82 44.08
CA THR A 932 -6.51 -7.76 43.84
C THR A 932 -5.35 -8.27 43.01
N VAL A 933 -5.07 -7.58 41.88
CA VAL A 933 -3.88 -7.80 41.06
C VAL A 933 -2.83 -6.73 41.38
N LYS A 934 -1.59 -7.20 41.54
CA LYS A 934 -0.42 -6.37 41.76
C LYS A 934 0.55 -6.58 40.60
N VAL A 935 0.89 -5.50 39.90
CA VAL A 935 1.71 -5.54 38.66
C VAL A 935 2.84 -4.54 38.74
N PRO A 936 4.09 -4.94 38.47
CA PRO A 936 5.26 -4.05 38.46
C PRO A 936 5.11 -2.92 37.45
N ALA A 937 5.96 -1.89 37.59
CA ALA A 937 6.08 -0.79 36.64
C ALA A 937 6.37 -1.26 35.20
N ARG A 938 5.79 -0.59 34.21
CA ARG A 938 6.06 -0.81 32.79
C ARG A 938 6.03 -2.30 32.41
N THR A 939 4.94 -2.98 32.75
CA THR A 939 4.80 -4.43 32.62
C THR A 939 3.46 -4.79 31.95
N ALA A 940 3.52 -5.73 31.01
CA ALA A 940 2.36 -6.44 30.50
C ALA A 940 2.39 -7.89 31.04
N ALA A 941 1.36 -8.29 31.75
CA ALA A 941 1.27 -9.61 32.37
C ALA A 941 0.02 -10.36 31.89
N VAL A 942 0.17 -11.64 31.63
CA VAL A 942 -0.91 -12.57 31.27
C VAL A 942 -1.05 -13.57 32.42
N LEU A 943 -2.19 -13.56 33.08
CA LEU A 943 -2.52 -14.53 34.10
C LEU A 943 -3.62 -15.44 33.60
N ILE A 944 -3.56 -16.70 33.98
CA ILE A 944 -4.49 -17.76 33.58
C ILE A 944 -5.14 -18.40 34.82
N GLU A 945 -6.35 -18.89 34.64
CA GLU A 945 -7.10 -19.66 35.62
C GLU A 945 -7.41 -21.03 35.02
N HIS A 946 -7.19 -22.10 35.85
CA HIS A 946 -7.46 -23.50 35.51
C HIS A 946 -8.69 -24.04 36.21
#